data_86a806bf76ecd10927c004becfed2fe2
#
_entry.id   86a806bf76ecd10927c004becfed2fe2
#
_cell.length_a   1.000
_cell.length_b   1.000
_cell.length_c   1.000
_cell.angle_alpha   90.00
_cell.angle_beta   90.00
_cell.angle_gamma   90.00
#
_symmetry.space_group_name_H-M   'P 1'
#
loop_
_entity.id
_entity.type
_entity.pdbx_description
1 polymer ?
#
loop_
_entity_poly.entity_id
_entity_poly.type
_entity_poly.pdbx_seq_one_letter_code
_entity_poly.pdbx_strand_id
1 'polypeptide(L)'
;MKRLLVIIAILISAMVEIHAQTIPVNKQFGKVSKEELGLSVYEPDTSAVALVLYENQDICIDFDENYDFYLTTKKHIRLKILKEEGLDRADFELIHLVAGKLRETIRGIEVVTYNLKDGRIEENRMPKSAVYDEDYIDDYKKVTFSAVNVKVGSVIEVKYEISSNIYWDIDEVYFQKNIPVNCSECEIRIPKMFTFNKRVHGYHKVDYESDSSTSVISLRAGSMPYEIQIDKFHVSDLPAFKKEPYVYNIRQHYTALYYDIRSLAFPGSKPVDFSVTWDDVDENYLESLLMQRFKSPCQFKDAVKTLSADGSDPLRIASALSLVKQSVSWNGEYALNPSVPAQVVKNGNGTNVDINCLLAGCLREMGYEVDPVMIKLRSSGVLIEYHPEVHPFDTFILCVKAADGRLYYIDGGSNNAFVNILPPLMLVPNARLIKPKQCGWVDLTNLSRNNLVMSVYASLKPDMTFEGKVDARFTGVRSYEEKSDFHSCGSEDKYIEKMEQESSIEIGELTVTGADEYSSQMMFSYDYVMDADPMGDMIYVSPFLTRFHSPDAFQSLTRSCPIDFPSAYSVTYMYALNIPEGYSIEQVPENLNIKTEALDAIMRLDVQTAGAVVKVIFTYNQKSMNGFMEDYETIRQFWQYINDVYDSMIVLKKI
;
A
#
# COMPACT_ATOMS: atom_id res chain seq x y z
N MET A 1 11.34 54.88 4.24
CA MET A 1 9.94 54.54 4.50
C MET A 1 9.04 54.46 3.27
N LYS A 2 8.92 55.49 2.42
CA LYS A 2 8.06 55.41 1.21
C LYS A 2 8.45 54.30 0.20
N ARG A 3 9.74 54.02 0.00
CA ARG A 3 10.18 52.94 -0.91
C ARG A 3 9.97 51.51 -0.31
N LEU A 4 9.99 51.37 1.01
CA LEU A 4 9.70 50.09 1.68
C LEU A 4 8.20 49.77 1.64
N LEU A 5 7.34 50.75 1.75
CA LEU A 5 5.88 50.59 1.63
C LEU A 5 5.42 50.25 0.20
N VAL A 6 6.17 50.70 -0.84
CA VAL A 6 5.88 50.31 -2.23
C VAL A 6 6.30 48.89 -2.52
N ILE A 7 7.40 48.41 -1.94
CA ILE A 7 7.85 47.03 -2.09
C ILE A 7 6.91 46.05 -1.34
N ILE A 8 6.41 46.44 -0.16
CA ILE A 8 5.42 45.66 0.60
C ILE A 8 4.08 45.64 -0.13
N ALA A 9 3.65 46.76 -0.75
CA ALA A 9 2.44 46.77 -1.54
C ALA A 9 2.53 45.94 -2.83
N ILE A 10 3.70 45.86 -3.46
CA ILE A 10 3.96 45.02 -4.64
C ILE A 10 4.03 43.53 -4.23
N LEU A 11 4.55 43.21 -3.05
CA LEU A 11 4.55 41.82 -2.52
C LEU A 11 3.14 41.39 -2.06
N ILE A 12 2.30 42.29 -1.58
CA ILE A 12 0.88 42.00 -1.23
C ILE A 12 0.01 41.85 -2.47
N SER A 13 0.31 42.58 -3.56
CA SER A 13 -0.44 42.43 -4.83
C SER A 13 -0.04 41.19 -5.64
N ALA A 14 1.03 40.46 -5.25
CA ALA A 14 1.46 39.21 -5.89
C ALA A 14 0.88 37.95 -5.22
N MET A 15 0.13 38.09 -4.11
CA MET A 15 -0.80 37.07 -3.65
C MET A 15 -2.18 37.26 -4.36
N VAL A 16 -2.16 37.30 -5.66
CA VAL A 16 -3.37 36.94 -6.43
C VAL A 16 -3.46 35.42 -6.21
N GLU A 17 -4.41 35.01 -5.37
CA GLU A 17 -4.91 33.64 -5.43
C GLU A 17 -5.31 33.43 -6.89
N ILE A 18 -4.49 32.69 -7.63
CA ILE A 18 -4.89 32.16 -8.92
C ILE A 18 -5.97 31.14 -8.58
N HIS A 19 -7.21 31.62 -8.47
CA HIS A 19 -8.35 30.72 -8.52
C HIS A 19 -8.27 30.09 -9.90
N ALA A 20 -7.92 28.83 -9.94
CA ALA A 20 -7.98 28.07 -11.17
C ALA A 20 -9.39 28.22 -11.70
N GLN A 21 -9.53 28.78 -12.91
CA GLN A 21 -10.84 29.01 -13.48
C GLN A 21 -11.39 27.65 -13.91
N THR A 22 -12.43 27.17 -13.20
CA THR A 22 -13.09 25.89 -13.51
C THR A 22 -13.46 25.86 -14.99
N ILE A 23 -13.05 24.83 -15.69
CA ILE A 23 -13.34 24.66 -17.13
C ILE A 23 -14.85 24.40 -17.27
N PRO A 24 -15.60 25.25 -18.02
CA PRO A 24 -17.01 25.01 -18.21
C PRO A 24 -17.27 23.69 -18.95
N VAL A 25 -18.08 22.81 -18.37
CA VAL A 25 -18.43 21.50 -18.91
C VAL A 25 -19.94 21.36 -19.03
N ASN A 26 -20.42 20.90 -20.19
CA ASN A 26 -21.80 20.47 -20.30
C ASN A 26 -21.97 19.10 -19.61
N LYS A 27 -22.74 19.05 -18.52
CA LYS A 27 -22.89 17.85 -17.68
C LYS A 27 -23.69 16.72 -18.34
N GLN A 28 -24.35 16.99 -19.48
CA GLN A 28 -25.16 15.99 -20.18
C GLN A 28 -24.26 15.02 -20.96
N PHE A 29 -24.51 13.70 -20.80
CA PHE A 29 -23.82 12.65 -21.55
C PHE A 29 -24.02 12.85 -23.07
N GLY A 30 -22.96 12.71 -23.86
CA GLY A 30 -22.99 12.90 -25.31
C GLY A 30 -22.84 14.35 -25.77
N LYS A 31 -22.56 15.31 -24.87
CA LYS A 31 -22.45 16.73 -25.17
C LYS A 31 -21.05 17.27 -24.89
N VAL A 32 -20.06 16.70 -25.56
CA VAL A 32 -18.66 17.14 -25.51
C VAL A 32 -18.48 18.35 -26.45
N SER A 33 -17.83 19.40 -25.96
CA SER A 33 -17.58 20.63 -26.70
C SER A 33 -16.23 20.58 -27.45
N LYS A 34 -16.05 21.50 -28.41
CA LYS A 34 -14.78 21.66 -29.12
C LYS A 34 -13.71 22.27 -28.19
N GLU A 35 -14.11 23.05 -27.22
CA GLU A 35 -13.26 23.66 -26.20
C GLU A 35 -12.64 22.57 -25.33
N GLU A 36 -13.45 21.60 -24.86
CA GLU A 36 -12.96 20.42 -24.11
C GLU A 36 -11.97 19.59 -24.95
N LEU A 37 -12.27 19.39 -26.23
CA LEU A 37 -11.38 18.66 -27.16
C LEU A 37 -10.13 19.45 -27.50
N GLY A 38 -10.21 20.79 -27.57
CA GLY A 38 -9.07 21.68 -27.87
C GLY A 38 -8.11 21.87 -26.69
N LEU A 39 -8.47 21.44 -25.48
CA LEU A 39 -7.62 21.56 -24.31
C LEU A 39 -6.38 20.69 -24.48
N SER A 40 -5.19 21.29 -24.57
CA SER A 40 -3.91 20.60 -24.73
C SER A 40 -3.08 20.54 -23.46
N VAL A 41 -3.29 21.46 -22.53
CA VAL A 41 -2.57 21.57 -21.25
C VAL A 41 -3.58 22.00 -20.19
N TYR A 42 -3.43 21.48 -18.99
CA TYR A 42 -4.16 21.94 -17.82
C TYR A 42 -3.23 22.89 -17.03
N GLU A 43 -3.51 24.20 -17.11
CA GLU A 43 -2.62 25.25 -16.58
C GLU A 43 -2.30 25.11 -15.08
N PRO A 44 -3.27 24.67 -14.19
CA PRO A 44 -2.94 24.47 -12.78
C PRO A 44 -1.96 23.33 -12.52
N ASP A 45 -1.88 22.34 -13.41
CA ASP A 45 -0.88 21.26 -13.39
C ASP A 45 -0.45 20.88 -14.81
N THR A 46 0.59 21.55 -15.32
CA THR A 46 1.13 21.30 -16.67
C THR A 46 1.79 19.92 -16.80
N SER A 47 2.04 19.22 -15.68
CA SER A 47 2.53 17.85 -15.65
C SER A 47 1.44 16.80 -15.85
N ALA A 48 0.16 17.17 -15.68
CA ALA A 48 -0.97 16.27 -15.74
C ALA A 48 -1.00 15.46 -17.06
N VAL A 49 -1.14 14.15 -16.93
CA VAL A 49 -1.23 13.21 -18.06
C VAL A 49 -2.65 13.06 -18.57
N ALA A 50 -3.63 13.27 -17.68
CA ALA A 50 -5.06 13.28 -17.96
C ALA A 50 -5.79 14.20 -16.97
N LEU A 51 -7.04 14.55 -17.23
CA LEU A 51 -7.87 15.41 -16.40
C LEU A 51 -9.29 14.82 -16.34
N VAL A 52 -9.87 14.70 -15.16
CA VAL A 52 -11.31 14.50 -15.00
C VAL A 52 -12.00 15.84 -15.26
N LEU A 53 -12.60 15.98 -16.43
CA LEU A 53 -13.38 17.18 -16.77
C LEU A 53 -14.67 17.27 -15.94
N TYR A 54 -15.34 16.13 -15.80
CA TYR A 54 -16.58 16.00 -15.04
C TYR A 54 -16.77 14.59 -14.52
N GLU A 55 -17.21 14.48 -13.28
CA GLU A 55 -17.69 13.22 -12.69
C GLU A 55 -18.99 13.48 -11.93
N ASN A 56 -19.96 12.59 -12.07
CA ASN A 56 -21.17 12.59 -11.26
C ASN A 56 -21.46 11.19 -10.73
N GLN A 57 -21.87 11.11 -9.47
CA GLN A 57 -22.41 9.91 -8.84
C GLN A 57 -23.80 10.21 -8.28
N ASP A 58 -24.77 9.39 -8.66
CA ASP A 58 -26.15 9.46 -8.17
C ASP A 58 -26.43 8.16 -7.43
N ILE A 59 -26.53 8.23 -6.11
CA ILE A 59 -26.68 7.11 -5.18
C ILE A 59 -28.06 7.16 -4.57
N CYS A 60 -28.83 6.06 -4.67
CA CYS A 60 -30.20 6.01 -4.18
C CYS A 60 -30.49 4.68 -3.51
N ILE A 61 -31.09 4.73 -2.31
CA ILE A 61 -31.74 3.55 -1.70
C ILE A 61 -33.23 3.64 -2.05
N ASP A 62 -33.76 2.60 -2.68
CA ASP A 62 -35.14 2.49 -3.12
C ASP A 62 -35.72 1.11 -2.79
N PHE A 63 -36.96 0.84 -3.18
CA PHE A 63 -37.68 -0.40 -2.95
C PHE A 63 -38.02 -1.06 -4.29
N ASP A 64 -37.95 -2.37 -4.33
CA ASP A 64 -38.48 -3.13 -5.45
C ASP A 64 -39.98 -3.48 -5.27
N GLU A 65 -40.54 -4.18 -6.22
CA GLU A 65 -41.97 -4.62 -6.21
C GLU A 65 -42.32 -5.57 -5.05
N ASN A 66 -41.33 -6.20 -4.43
CA ASN A 66 -41.47 -7.13 -3.31
C ASN A 66 -41.23 -6.44 -1.96
N TYR A 67 -40.97 -5.13 -1.95
CA TYR A 67 -40.56 -4.31 -0.79
C TYR A 67 -39.18 -4.63 -0.25
N ASP A 68 -38.32 -5.24 -1.06
CA ASP A 68 -36.94 -5.40 -0.74
C ASP A 68 -36.19 -4.11 -1.06
N PHE A 69 -35.30 -3.69 -0.16
CA PHE A 69 -34.45 -2.53 -0.37
C PHE A 69 -33.33 -2.87 -1.35
N TYR A 70 -32.99 -1.89 -2.18
CA TYR A 70 -31.81 -1.97 -3.03
C TYR A 70 -31.12 -0.61 -3.13
N LEU A 71 -29.80 -0.67 -3.31
CA LEU A 71 -28.95 0.47 -3.55
C LEU A 71 -28.67 0.56 -5.05
N THR A 72 -28.80 1.75 -5.62
CA THR A 72 -28.40 2.02 -7.00
C THR A 72 -27.37 3.12 -7.02
N THR A 73 -26.22 2.86 -7.65
CA THR A 73 -25.18 3.86 -7.92
C THR A 73 -25.06 4.06 -9.43
N LYS A 74 -25.41 5.24 -9.91
CA LYS A 74 -25.19 5.65 -11.30
C LYS A 74 -23.95 6.52 -11.37
N LYS A 75 -23.05 6.20 -12.29
CA LYS A 75 -21.82 6.92 -12.48
C LYS A 75 -21.69 7.46 -13.90
N HIS A 76 -21.25 8.70 -14.02
CA HIS A 76 -20.90 9.35 -15.27
C HIS A 76 -19.55 10.03 -15.11
N ILE A 77 -18.59 9.71 -15.96
CA ILE A 77 -17.23 10.22 -15.94
C ILE A 77 -16.89 10.77 -17.31
N ARG A 78 -16.26 11.94 -17.36
CA ARG A 78 -15.68 12.52 -18.57
C ARG A 78 -14.22 12.83 -18.33
N LEU A 79 -13.34 12.18 -19.11
CA LEU A 79 -11.90 12.26 -19.00
C LEU A 79 -11.29 12.92 -20.23
N LYS A 80 -10.30 13.79 -20.04
CA LYS A 80 -9.44 14.35 -21.08
C LYS A 80 -8.08 13.69 -21.03
N ILE A 81 -7.59 13.17 -22.13
CA ILE A 81 -6.23 12.66 -22.28
C ILE A 81 -5.33 13.81 -22.74
N LEU A 82 -4.28 14.10 -21.98
CA LEU A 82 -3.38 15.22 -22.22
C LEU A 82 -2.02 14.78 -22.75
N LYS A 83 -1.52 13.59 -22.36
CA LYS A 83 -0.21 13.04 -22.73
C LYS A 83 -0.30 11.55 -23.04
N GLU A 84 0.76 10.97 -23.62
CA GLU A 84 0.82 9.54 -23.94
C GLU A 84 0.72 8.65 -22.70
N GLU A 85 1.35 9.06 -21.61
CA GLU A 85 1.31 8.35 -20.32
C GLU A 85 -0.10 8.31 -19.69
N GLY A 86 -1.04 9.09 -20.21
CA GLY A 86 -2.45 9.07 -19.79
C GLY A 86 -3.34 8.13 -20.62
N LEU A 87 -2.80 7.43 -21.62
CA LEU A 87 -3.58 6.50 -22.45
C LEU A 87 -4.10 5.28 -21.67
N ASP A 88 -3.41 4.90 -20.58
CA ASP A 88 -3.84 3.87 -19.65
C ASP A 88 -5.20 4.17 -18.96
N ARG A 89 -5.61 5.45 -18.95
CA ARG A 89 -6.93 5.88 -18.41
C ARG A 89 -8.10 5.48 -19.30
N ALA A 90 -7.83 4.88 -20.44
CA ALA A 90 -8.84 4.31 -21.33
C ALA A 90 -9.37 2.94 -20.86
N ASP A 91 -8.67 2.29 -19.92
CA ASP A 91 -9.02 0.99 -19.40
C ASP A 91 -9.76 1.11 -18.07
N PHE A 92 -10.84 0.36 -17.93
CA PHE A 92 -11.72 0.40 -16.76
C PHE A 92 -11.90 -0.99 -16.18
N GLU A 93 -11.82 -1.07 -14.85
CA GLU A 93 -12.10 -2.25 -14.07
C GLU A 93 -13.15 -1.92 -13.01
N LEU A 94 -14.21 -2.73 -12.93
CA LEU A 94 -15.25 -2.62 -11.92
C LEU A 94 -15.35 -3.96 -11.20
N ILE A 95 -15.25 -3.93 -9.89
CA ILE A 95 -15.38 -5.13 -9.05
C ILE A 95 -16.77 -5.11 -8.43
N HIS A 96 -17.43 -6.27 -8.38
CA HIS A 96 -18.76 -6.40 -7.78
C HIS A 96 -18.90 -7.73 -7.03
N LEU A 97 -19.70 -7.73 -5.95
CA LEU A 97 -19.92 -8.89 -5.08
C LEU A 97 -21.00 -9.81 -5.63
N VAL A 98 -20.74 -11.14 -5.60
CA VAL A 98 -21.72 -12.19 -5.92
C VAL A 98 -21.61 -13.33 -4.88
N ALA A 99 -22.05 -13.08 -3.65
CA ALA A 99 -21.93 -13.96 -2.49
C ALA A 99 -23.29 -14.56 -2.09
N GLY A 100 -23.63 -15.69 -2.64
CA GLY A 100 -24.88 -16.37 -2.32
C GLY A 100 -26.12 -15.54 -2.66
N LYS A 101 -26.80 -14.99 -1.63
CA LYS A 101 -27.95 -14.08 -1.81
C LYS A 101 -27.56 -12.62 -1.94
N LEU A 102 -26.37 -12.24 -1.47
CA LEU A 102 -25.85 -10.89 -1.60
C LEU A 102 -25.32 -10.71 -3.01
N ARG A 103 -25.81 -9.71 -3.70
CA ARG A 103 -25.50 -9.54 -5.12
C ARG A 103 -25.48 -8.10 -5.55
N GLU A 104 -24.42 -7.79 -6.28
CA GLU A 104 -24.32 -6.59 -7.09
C GLU A 104 -24.42 -6.93 -8.57
N THR A 105 -24.93 -6.01 -9.35
CA THR A 105 -25.09 -6.16 -10.80
C THR A 105 -24.69 -4.87 -11.49
N ILE A 106 -23.75 -4.95 -12.43
CA ILE A 106 -23.31 -3.81 -13.25
C ILE A 106 -24.06 -3.85 -14.58
N ARG A 107 -24.68 -2.73 -14.95
CA ARG A 107 -25.46 -2.62 -16.19
C ARG A 107 -25.35 -1.25 -16.83
N GLY A 108 -25.79 -1.14 -18.07
CA GLY A 108 -25.86 0.14 -18.78
C GLY A 108 -24.50 0.76 -19.10
N ILE A 109 -23.43 -0.07 -19.21
CA ILE A 109 -22.11 0.42 -19.57
C ILE A 109 -22.14 1.00 -20.97
N GLU A 110 -21.88 2.31 -21.07
CA GLU A 110 -21.67 3.01 -22.33
C GLU A 110 -20.37 3.79 -22.25
N VAL A 111 -19.52 3.58 -23.27
CA VAL A 111 -18.25 4.28 -23.42
C VAL A 111 -18.17 4.91 -24.80
N VAL A 112 -17.83 6.20 -24.84
CA VAL A 112 -17.70 6.95 -26.09
C VAL A 112 -16.40 7.75 -26.05
N THR A 113 -15.59 7.60 -27.08
CA THR A 113 -14.40 8.41 -27.32
C THR A 113 -14.70 9.49 -28.34
N TYR A 114 -14.38 10.72 -27.99
CA TYR A 114 -14.52 11.89 -28.88
C TYR A 114 -13.15 12.36 -29.31
N ASN A 115 -13.00 12.57 -30.62
CA ASN A 115 -11.78 13.08 -31.24
C ASN A 115 -12.09 14.30 -32.08
N LEU A 116 -11.17 15.27 -32.14
CA LEU A 116 -11.27 16.38 -33.09
C LEU A 116 -10.51 15.99 -34.37
N LYS A 117 -11.22 15.92 -35.50
CA LYS A 117 -10.67 15.65 -36.83
C LYS A 117 -11.18 16.69 -37.82
N ASP A 118 -10.27 17.43 -38.45
CA ASP A 118 -10.60 18.48 -39.43
C ASP A 118 -11.65 19.49 -38.91
N GLY A 119 -11.56 19.86 -37.61
CA GLY A 119 -12.47 20.77 -36.94
C GLY A 119 -13.88 20.20 -36.67
N ARG A 120 -14.11 18.92 -36.88
CA ARG A 120 -15.35 18.20 -36.56
C ARG A 120 -15.10 17.20 -35.42
N ILE A 121 -16.13 16.99 -34.60
CA ILE A 121 -16.12 15.99 -33.53
C ILE A 121 -16.45 14.64 -34.15
N GLU A 122 -15.57 13.68 -34.00
CA GLU A 122 -15.74 12.27 -34.36
C GLU A 122 -16.04 11.46 -33.09
N GLU A 123 -17.13 10.68 -33.10
CA GLU A 123 -17.55 9.83 -31.99
C GLU A 123 -17.23 8.37 -32.29
N ASN A 124 -16.59 7.69 -31.35
CA ASN A 124 -16.28 6.26 -31.43
C ASN A 124 -16.87 5.55 -30.21
N ARG A 125 -17.90 4.73 -30.43
CA ARG A 125 -18.60 4.02 -29.35
C ARG A 125 -18.00 2.63 -29.17
N MET A 126 -17.75 2.27 -27.93
CA MET A 126 -17.34 0.91 -27.57
C MET A 126 -18.49 -0.09 -27.89
N PRO A 127 -18.21 -1.21 -28.60
CA PRO A 127 -19.21 -2.23 -28.83
C PRO A 127 -19.56 -2.95 -27.50
N LYS A 128 -20.83 -3.29 -27.30
CA LYS A 128 -21.30 -3.97 -26.08
C LYS A 128 -20.61 -5.32 -25.84
N SER A 129 -20.13 -5.98 -26.90
CA SER A 129 -19.38 -7.24 -26.83
C SER A 129 -17.94 -7.09 -26.30
N ALA A 130 -17.45 -5.87 -26.08
CA ALA A 130 -16.14 -5.60 -25.53
C ALA A 130 -16.16 -5.41 -24.01
N VAL A 131 -17.22 -5.85 -23.35
CA VAL A 131 -17.32 -5.92 -21.89
C VAL A 131 -17.11 -7.37 -21.47
N TYR A 132 -16.14 -7.60 -20.60
CA TYR A 132 -15.79 -8.91 -20.08
C TYR A 132 -16.13 -8.98 -18.60
N ASP A 133 -16.82 -10.05 -18.18
CA ASP A 133 -17.19 -10.32 -16.78
C ASP A 133 -16.58 -11.67 -16.39
N GLU A 134 -15.67 -11.68 -15.43
CA GLU A 134 -14.88 -12.84 -15.03
C GLU A 134 -14.86 -13.02 -13.51
N ASP A 135 -14.66 -14.24 -13.04
CA ASP A 135 -14.44 -14.51 -11.63
C ASP A 135 -13.11 -13.89 -11.22
N TYR A 136 -13.08 -13.24 -10.03
CA TYR A 136 -11.91 -12.54 -9.55
C TYR A 136 -11.35 -13.22 -8.30
N ILE A 137 -11.69 -12.78 -7.13
CA ILE A 137 -11.20 -13.33 -5.86
C ILE A 137 -12.36 -13.54 -4.91
N ASP A 138 -12.37 -14.61 -4.13
CA ASP A 138 -13.45 -14.98 -3.22
C ASP A 138 -14.81 -15.01 -3.96
N ASP A 139 -15.78 -14.27 -3.45
CA ASP A 139 -17.12 -14.11 -4.01
C ASP A 139 -17.24 -12.87 -4.92
N TYR A 140 -16.12 -12.27 -5.35
CA TYR A 140 -16.10 -11.11 -6.23
C TYR A 140 -15.91 -11.49 -7.69
N LYS A 141 -16.54 -10.70 -8.57
CA LYS A 141 -16.33 -10.71 -10.01
C LYS A 141 -15.73 -9.39 -10.46
N LYS A 142 -15.06 -9.41 -11.60
CA LYS A 142 -14.43 -8.25 -12.22
C LYS A 142 -14.97 -8.05 -13.62
N VAL A 143 -15.52 -6.86 -13.87
CA VAL A 143 -15.93 -6.41 -15.20
C VAL A 143 -14.86 -5.49 -15.76
N THR A 144 -14.32 -5.84 -16.95
CA THR A 144 -13.30 -5.05 -17.63
C THR A 144 -13.79 -4.58 -18.99
N PHE A 145 -13.43 -3.37 -19.36
CA PHE A 145 -13.72 -2.77 -20.69
C PHE A 145 -12.78 -1.61 -20.97
N SER A 146 -12.55 -1.31 -22.27
CA SER A 146 -11.65 -0.24 -22.70
C SER A 146 -12.33 0.70 -23.69
N ALA A 147 -12.00 1.99 -23.61
CA ALA A 147 -12.41 2.95 -24.63
C ALA A 147 -11.67 2.70 -25.94
N VAL A 148 -12.36 2.89 -27.08
CA VAL A 148 -11.82 2.61 -28.41
C VAL A 148 -11.30 3.88 -29.09
N ASN A 149 -10.27 3.77 -29.94
CA ASN A 149 -9.68 4.88 -30.71
C ASN A 149 -9.19 6.06 -29.87
N VAL A 150 -8.63 5.77 -28.69
CA VAL A 150 -8.08 6.78 -27.80
C VAL A 150 -6.70 7.24 -28.28
N LYS A 151 -6.46 8.53 -28.20
CA LYS A 151 -5.17 9.19 -28.49
C LYS A 151 -5.00 10.42 -27.63
N VAL A 152 -3.82 10.99 -27.61
CA VAL A 152 -3.59 12.30 -26.97
C VAL A 152 -4.56 13.33 -27.55
N GLY A 153 -5.25 14.07 -26.69
CA GLY A 153 -6.30 15.02 -27.04
C GLY A 153 -7.72 14.45 -27.07
N SER A 154 -7.91 13.12 -26.96
CA SER A 154 -9.25 12.52 -26.85
C SER A 154 -9.96 12.95 -25.57
N VAL A 155 -11.30 13.01 -25.65
CA VAL A 155 -12.19 13.02 -24.49
C VAL A 155 -12.92 11.70 -24.46
N ILE A 156 -12.90 11.03 -23.30
CA ILE A 156 -13.59 9.76 -23.06
C ILE A 156 -14.76 10.03 -22.14
N GLU A 157 -15.92 9.53 -22.50
CA GLU A 157 -17.12 9.58 -21.68
C GLU A 157 -17.59 8.18 -21.34
N VAL A 158 -17.81 7.92 -20.04
CA VAL A 158 -18.23 6.64 -19.50
C VAL A 158 -19.43 6.82 -18.61
N LYS A 159 -20.44 5.96 -18.75
CA LYS A 159 -21.50 5.83 -17.76
C LYS A 159 -21.84 4.36 -17.51
N TYR A 160 -22.28 4.08 -16.30
CA TYR A 160 -22.77 2.75 -15.89
C TYR A 160 -23.64 2.88 -14.64
N GLU A 161 -24.32 1.79 -14.31
CA GLU A 161 -25.14 1.66 -13.11
C GLU A 161 -24.75 0.38 -12.38
N ILE A 162 -24.58 0.46 -11.05
CA ILE A 162 -24.44 -0.65 -10.13
C ILE A 162 -25.73 -0.74 -9.33
N SER A 163 -26.36 -1.92 -9.29
CA SER A 163 -27.51 -2.19 -8.45
C SER A 163 -27.13 -3.30 -7.45
N SER A 164 -27.32 -3.04 -6.17
CA SER A 164 -26.93 -3.89 -5.05
C SER A 164 -28.11 -4.14 -4.12
N ASN A 165 -28.29 -5.36 -3.65
CA ASN A 165 -29.20 -5.65 -2.53
C ASN A 165 -28.54 -5.47 -1.16
N ILE A 166 -27.27 -4.98 -1.15
CA ILE A 166 -26.51 -4.62 0.04
C ILE A 166 -26.72 -3.12 0.29
N TYR A 167 -27.96 -2.73 0.64
CA TYR A 167 -28.39 -1.34 0.78
C TYR A 167 -27.79 -0.64 2.01
N TRP A 168 -27.20 -1.39 2.92
CA TRP A 168 -26.57 -0.86 4.14
C TRP A 168 -25.11 -0.49 3.96
N ASP A 169 -24.49 -0.85 2.84
CA ASP A 169 -23.09 -0.60 2.53
C ASP A 169 -23.01 0.32 1.30
N ILE A 170 -22.75 1.59 1.53
CA ILE A 170 -22.58 2.59 0.49
C ILE A 170 -21.09 2.76 0.27
N ASP A 171 -20.62 2.45 -0.94
CA ASP A 171 -19.22 2.64 -1.33
C ASP A 171 -18.72 4.05 -1.06
N GLU A 172 -17.45 4.15 -0.70
CA GLU A 172 -16.77 5.42 -0.51
C GLU A 172 -16.76 6.25 -1.80
N VAL A 173 -17.12 7.52 -1.71
CA VAL A 173 -17.11 8.45 -2.83
C VAL A 173 -15.82 9.27 -2.83
N TYR A 174 -14.85 8.85 -3.66
CA TYR A 174 -13.58 9.55 -3.81
C TYR A 174 -13.71 10.70 -4.82
N PHE A 175 -13.69 11.95 -4.33
CA PHE A 175 -13.64 13.14 -5.19
C PHE A 175 -12.23 13.37 -5.74
N GLN A 176 -11.20 13.22 -4.90
CA GLN A 176 -9.81 13.37 -5.32
C GLN A 176 -9.26 12.08 -5.95
N LYS A 177 -8.31 12.23 -6.89
CA LYS A 177 -7.71 11.14 -7.66
C LYS A 177 -6.22 11.40 -7.88
N ASN A 178 -5.52 10.45 -8.49
CA ASN A 178 -4.11 10.62 -8.91
C ASN A 178 -3.93 11.43 -10.21
N ILE A 179 -5.03 12.00 -10.72
CA ILE A 179 -5.07 13.01 -11.78
C ILE A 179 -5.93 14.17 -11.32
N PRO A 180 -5.75 15.40 -11.82
CA PRO A 180 -6.59 16.53 -11.44
C PRO A 180 -8.07 16.30 -11.75
N VAL A 181 -8.96 16.92 -10.95
CA VAL A 181 -10.41 16.87 -11.14
C VAL A 181 -10.95 18.29 -11.24
N ASN A 182 -11.47 18.66 -12.42
CA ASN A 182 -12.07 19.97 -12.66
C ASN A 182 -13.42 20.13 -11.95
N CYS A 183 -14.28 19.12 -12.02
CA CYS A 183 -15.59 19.15 -11.36
C CYS A 183 -16.05 17.74 -11.00
N SER A 184 -16.47 17.51 -9.75
CA SER A 184 -17.11 16.28 -9.32
C SER A 184 -18.32 16.56 -8.45
N GLU A 185 -19.41 15.83 -8.69
CA GLU A 185 -20.67 15.93 -7.97
C GLU A 185 -21.10 14.57 -7.44
N CYS A 186 -21.79 14.60 -6.32
CA CYS A 186 -22.46 13.42 -5.77
C CYS A 186 -23.80 13.82 -5.19
N GLU A 187 -24.87 13.13 -5.60
CA GLU A 187 -26.19 13.23 -4.99
C GLU A 187 -26.54 11.91 -4.34
N ILE A 188 -26.92 11.94 -3.05
CA ILE A 188 -27.28 10.77 -2.27
C ILE A 188 -28.71 10.94 -1.78
N ARG A 189 -29.60 10.00 -2.16
CA ARG A 189 -31.01 9.98 -1.81
C ARG A 189 -31.31 8.77 -0.94
N ILE A 190 -31.65 9.02 0.32
CA ILE A 190 -31.89 7.98 1.32
C ILE A 190 -33.24 8.20 1.99
N PRO A 191 -34.13 7.17 2.04
CA PRO A 191 -35.34 7.24 2.86
C PRO A 191 -34.99 7.54 4.31
N LYS A 192 -35.67 8.51 4.94
CA LYS A 192 -35.37 8.95 6.33
C LYS A 192 -35.58 7.88 7.41
N MET A 193 -36.13 6.73 7.03
CA MET A 193 -36.17 5.57 7.93
C MET A 193 -34.77 4.96 8.14
N PHE A 194 -33.82 5.22 7.26
CA PHE A 194 -32.40 4.90 7.45
C PHE A 194 -31.67 6.07 8.08
N THR A 195 -30.83 5.79 9.05
CA THR A 195 -29.89 6.75 9.61
C THR A 195 -28.48 6.36 9.26
N PHE A 196 -27.73 7.26 8.67
CA PHE A 196 -26.30 7.09 8.35
C PHE A 196 -25.46 8.12 9.08
N ASN A 197 -24.28 7.71 9.54
CA ASN A 197 -23.21 8.61 9.91
C ASN A 197 -22.54 9.10 8.62
N LYS A 198 -22.36 10.41 8.48
CA LYS A 198 -21.76 11.04 7.32
C LYS A 198 -20.41 11.64 7.71
N ARG A 199 -19.37 11.35 6.95
CA ARG A 199 -18.03 11.88 7.20
C ARG A 199 -17.39 12.30 5.90
N VAL A 200 -16.95 13.55 5.82
CA VAL A 200 -16.07 14.04 4.76
C VAL A 200 -14.63 13.97 5.29
N HIS A 201 -13.73 13.42 4.49
CA HIS A 201 -12.32 13.28 4.79
C HIS A 201 -11.49 14.03 3.76
N GLY A 202 -10.22 14.33 4.07
CA GLY A 202 -9.27 15.01 3.17
C GLY A 202 -9.12 16.49 3.48
N TYR A 203 -8.34 17.18 2.63
CA TYR A 203 -7.87 18.56 2.91
C TYR A 203 -8.57 19.62 2.07
N HIS A 204 -9.37 19.23 1.08
CA HIS A 204 -10.04 20.15 0.19
C HIS A 204 -11.49 20.37 0.61
N LYS A 205 -11.97 21.58 0.38
CA LYS A 205 -13.35 21.95 0.67
C LYS A 205 -14.30 21.13 -0.20
N VAL A 206 -15.34 20.59 0.43
CA VAL A 206 -16.50 19.98 -0.23
C VAL A 206 -17.70 20.85 0.08
N ASP A 207 -18.34 21.40 -0.94
CA ASP A 207 -19.59 22.14 -0.80
C ASP A 207 -20.72 21.13 -0.58
N TYR A 208 -21.57 21.40 0.40
CA TYR A 208 -22.64 20.52 0.82
C TYR A 208 -23.97 21.25 0.92
N GLU A 209 -24.98 20.67 0.30
CA GLU A 209 -26.38 21.11 0.41
C GLU A 209 -27.25 19.92 0.82
N SER A 210 -28.28 20.18 1.61
CA SER A 210 -29.19 19.16 2.08
C SER A 210 -30.64 19.61 1.86
N ASP A 211 -31.45 18.70 1.31
CA ASP A 211 -32.86 18.92 1.01
C ASP A 211 -33.67 17.69 1.40
N SER A 212 -34.99 17.75 1.31
CA SER A 212 -35.86 16.62 1.50
C SER A 212 -37.04 16.63 0.55
N SER A 213 -37.48 15.46 0.15
CA SER A 213 -38.68 15.28 -0.65
C SER A 213 -39.58 14.19 -0.03
N THR A 214 -40.86 14.18 -0.45
CA THR A 214 -41.81 13.13 -0.05
C THR A 214 -42.06 12.23 -1.24
N SER A 215 -42.00 10.92 -1.01
CA SER A 215 -42.39 9.89 -1.97
C SER A 215 -43.47 8.98 -1.36
N VAL A 216 -44.01 8.09 -2.15
CA VAL A 216 -45.09 7.18 -1.71
C VAL A 216 -44.69 5.76 -2.09
N ILE A 217 -44.68 4.87 -1.09
CA ILE A 217 -44.55 3.44 -1.32
C ILE A 217 -45.96 2.80 -1.39
N SER A 218 -46.22 2.04 -2.44
CA SER A 218 -47.46 1.31 -2.60
C SER A 218 -47.33 -0.07 -1.98
N LEU A 219 -47.99 -0.28 -0.84
CA LEU A 219 -48.04 -1.54 -0.10
C LEU A 219 -49.29 -2.32 -0.47
N ARG A 220 -49.32 -3.66 -0.25
CA ARG A 220 -50.53 -4.48 -0.42
C ARG A 220 -51.70 -4.00 0.47
N ALA A 221 -51.41 -3.37 1.61
CA ALA A 221 -52.36 -2.83 2.56
C ALA A 221 -52.74 -1.35 2.30
N GLY A 222 -52.23 -0.71 1.26
CA GLY A 222 -52.44 0.70 0.94
C GLY A 222 -51.15 1.43 0.59
N SER A 223 -51.22 2.72 0.36
CA SER A 223 -50.03 3.56 0.06
C SER A 223 -49.58 4.31 1.31
N MET A 224 -48.29 4.33 1.54
CA MET A 224 -47.67 5.03 2.68
C MET A 224 -46.69 6.12 2.17
N PRO A 225 -46.88 7.38 2.56
CA PRO A 225 -45.90 8.42 2.27
C PRO A 225 -44.67 8.22 3.16
N TYR A 226 -43.50 8.49 2.59
CA TYR A 226 -42.23 8.54 3.33
C TYR A 226 -41.38 9.70 2.85
N GLU A 227 -40.50 10.17 3.73
CA GLU A 227 -39.58 11.26 3.42
C GLU A 227 -38.25 10.68 2.92
N ILE A 228 -37.67 11.37 1.93
CA ILE A 228 -36.34 11.09 1.39
C ILE A 228 -35.43 12.26 1.77
N GLN A 229 -34.31 11.96 2.40
CA GLN A 229 -33.21 12.87 2.58
C GLN A 229 -32.41 12.93 1.28
N ILE A 230 -32.10 14.15 0.81
CA ILE A 230 -31.31 14.42 -0.39
C ILE A 230 -30.08 15.19 0.03
N ASP A 231 -28.92 14.60 -0.13
CA ASP A 231 -27.63 15.22 0.17
C ASP A 231 -26.88 15.43 -1.14
N LYS A 232 -26.41 16.66 -1.37
CA LYS A 232 -25.66 17.05 -2.56
C LYS A 232 -24.29 17.53 -2.17
N PHE A 233 -23.29 17.00 -2.83
CA PHE A 233 -21.90 17.35 -2.65
C PHE A 233 -21.30 17.83 -3.96
N HIS A 234 -20.48 18.86 -3.88
CA HIS A 234 -19.80 19.42 -5.03
C HIS A 234 -18.37 19.80 -4.69
N VAL A 235 -17.45 19.47 -5.58
CA VAL A 235 -16.05 19.88 -5.52
C VAL A 235 -15.59 20.37 -6.89
N SER A 236 -14.69 21.35 -6.91
CA SER A 236 -14.06 21.84 -8.13
C SER A 236 -12.57 22.04 -7.92
N ASP A 237 -11.82 21.98 -9.02
CA ASP A 237 -10.40 22.31 -9.09
C ASP A 237 -9.53 21.54 -8.08
N LEU A 238 -9.82 20.22 -7.92
CA LEU A 238 -9.01 19.38 -7.06
C LEU A 238 -7.68 19.04 -7.75
N PRO A 239 -6.54 19.29 -7.09
CA PRO A 239 -5.24 18.86 -7.60
C PRO A 239 -5.12 17.34 -7.62
N ALA A 240 -4.28 16.83 -8.52
CA ALA A 240 -3.86 15.44 -8.48
C ALA A 240 -3.18 15.13 -7.15
N PHE A 241 -3.56 14.00 -6.56
CA PHE A 241 -2.85 13.48 -5.40
C PHE A 241 -1.62 12.71 -5.88
N LYS A 242 -0.43 13.26 -5.68
CA LYS A 242 0.83 12.66 -6.17
C LYS A 242 1.24 11.50 -5.26
N LYS A 243 1.73 10.41 -5.88
CA LYS A 243 2.31 9.31 -5.12
C LYS A 243 3.56 9.79 -4.39
N GLU A 244 3.62 9.58 -3.11
CA GLU A 244 4.75 9.91 -2.25
C GLU A 244 5.39 8.62 -1.73
N PRO A 245 6.72 8.57 -1.53
CA PRO A 245 7.38 7.41 -0.96
C PRO A 245 6.89 7.15 0.48
N TYR A 246 6.93 5.90 0.90
CA TYR A 246 6.51 5.48 2.23
C TYR A 246 5.05 5.85 2.55
N VAL A 247 4.13 5.50 1.65
CA VAL A 247 2.67 5.55 1.84
C VAL A 247 2.08 4.23 1.36
N TYR A 248 1.46 3.47 2.25
CA TYR A 248 0.83 2.18 1.90
C TYR A 248 -0.55 2.36 1.29
N ASN A 249 -1.38 3.23 1.85
CA ASN A 249 -2.71 3.52 1.32
C ASN A 249 -2.89 5.01 1.06
N ILE A 250 -2.67 5.39 -0.19
CA ILE A 250 -2.84 6.79 -0.64
C ILE A 250 -4.30 7.23 -0.59
N ARG A 251 -5.27 6.31 -0.79
CA ARG A 251 -6.71 6.63 -0.82
C ARG A 251 -7.24 7.15 0.50
N GLN A 252 -6.63 6.75 1.63
CA GLN A 252 -6.99 7.29 2.95
C GLN A 252 -6.79 8.79 3.10
N HIS A 253 -6.00 9.40 2.21
CA HIS A 253 -5.68 10.82 2.25
C HIS A 253 -6.44 11.61 1.19
N TYR A 254 -7.21 10.93 0.32
CA TYR A 254 -8.04 11.60 -0.69
C TYR A 254 -9.19 12.36 -0.04
N THR A 255 -9.60 13.44 -0.68
CA THR A 255 -10.88 14.07 -0.37
C THR A 255 -11.98 13.10 -0.79
N ALA A 256 -12.70 12.59 0.21
CA ALA A 256 -13.69 11.52 0.06
C ALA A 256 -14.87 11.68 1.02
N LEU A 257 -15.96 11.01 0.72
CA LEU A 257 -17.19 10.98 1.49
C LEU A 257 -17.51 9.53 1.90
N TYR A 258 -17.85 9.35 3.16
CA TYR A 258 -18.20 8.08 3.77
C TYR A 258 -19.61 8.13 4.36
N TYR A 259 -20.38 7.08 4.15
CA TYR A 259 -21.71 6.87 4.69
C TYR A 259 -21.78 5.52 5.38
N ASP A 260 -21.83 5.52 6.71
CA ASP A 260 -21.92 4.31 7.52
C ASP A 260 -23.34 4.17 8.10
N ILE A 261 -24.02 3.06 7.83
CA ILE A 261 -25.35 2.82 8.36
C ILE A 261 -25.33 2.74 9.89
N ARG A 262 -26.27 3.45 10.53
CA ARG A 262 -26.43 3.44 11.98
C ARG A 262 -27.71 2.70 12.41
N SER A 263 -28.84 2.99 11.78
CA SER A 263 -30.08 2.35 12.15
C SER A 263 -31.11 2.36 11.02
N LEU A 264 -32.06 1.44 11.11
CA LEU A 264 -33.26 1.36 10.28
C LEU A 264 -34.49 1.36 11.18
N ALA A 265 -35.36 2.33 11.01
CA ALA A 265 -36.61 2.49 11.74
C ALA A 265 -37.82 2.43 10.79
N PHE A 266 -38.20 1.23 10.35
CA PHE A 266 -39.36 1.07 9.47
C PHE A 266 -40.64 1.35 10.24
N PRO A 267 -41.61 2.13 9.69
CA PRO A 267 -42.86 2.46 10.34
C PRO A 267 -43.67 1.19 10.81
N GLY A 268 -43.97 1.15 12.12
CA GLY A 268 -44.67 0.04 12.72
C GLY A 268 -43.79 -1.16 13.13
N SER A 269 -42.50 -1.12 12.92
CA SER A 269 -41.52 -2.10 13.42
C SER A 269 -40.62 -1.50 14.52
N LYS A 270 -39.94 -2.39 15.27
CA LYS A 270 -38.88 -1.95 16.17
C LYS A 270 -37.70 -1.47 15.35
N PRO A 271 -37.08 -0.35 15.73
CA PRO A 271 -35.81 0.06 15.09
C PRO A 271 -34.76 -1.05 15.18
N VAL A 272 -34.04 -1.27 14.09
CA VAL A 272 -32.86 -2.12 14.03
C VAL A 272 -31.65 -1.19 14.14
N ASP A 273 -30.81 -1.41 15.13
CA ASP A 273 -29.54 -0.69 15.31
C ASP A 273 -28.43 -1.55 14.67
N PHE A 274 -27.65 -0.93 13.79
CA PHE A 274 -26.49 -1.52 13.14
C PHE A 274 -25.18 -1.07 13.78
N SER A 275 -25.27 -0.31 14.89
CA SER A 275 -24.08 0.01 15.68
C SER A 275 -23.44 -1.27 16.18
N VAL A 276 -22.18 -1.44 15.87
CA VAL A 276 -21.41 -2.63 16.21
C VAL A 276 -20.42 -2.25 17.31
N THR A 277 -20.30 -3.12 18.31
CA THR A 277 -19.23 -3.06 19.29
C THR A 277 -18.13 -4.05 18.92
N TRP A 278 -16.94 -3.90 19.49
CA TRP A 278 -15.89 -4.91 19.30
C TRP A 278 -16.27 -6.28 19.86
N ASP A 279 -17.11 -6.33 20.87
CA ASP A 279 -17.65 -7.59 21.41
C ASP A 279 -18.57 -8.27 20.38
N ASP A 280 -19.40 -7.50 19.65
CA ASP A 280 -20.24 -8.04 18.57
C ASP A 280 -19.39 -8.57 17.39
N VAL A 281 -18.33 -7.83 17.03
CA VAL A 281 -17.36 -8.26 16.00
C VAL A 281 -16.70 -9.56 16.42
N ASP A 282 -16.21 -9.66 17.64
CA ASP A 282 -15.55 -10.85 18.18
C ASP A 282 -16.48 -12.07 18.17
N GLU A 283 -17.75 -11.89 18.61
CA GLU A 283 -18.75 -12.95 18.64
C GLU A 283 -19.07 -13.45 17.23
N ASN A 284 -19.24 -12.53 16.28
CA ASN A 284 -19.46 -12.87 14.87
C ASN A 284 -18.33 -13.72 14.29
N TYR A 285 -17.05 -13.37 14.57
CA TYR A 285 -15.91 -14.18 14.12
C TYR A 285 -15.83 -15.52 14.83
N LEU A 286 -16.09 -15.59 16.14
CA LEU A 286 -16.08 -16.85 16.91
C LEU A 286 -17.11 -17.86 16.40
N GLU A 287 -18.26 -17.42 15.89
CA GLU A 287 -19.35 -18.23 15.36
C GLU A 287 -19.24 -18.45 13.82
N SER A 288 -18.33 -17.76 13.16
CA SER A 288 -18.21 -17.76 11.70
C SER A 288 -17.78 -19.11 11.11
N LEU A 289 -18.01 -19.27 9.80
CA LEU A 289 -17.48 -20.38 9.01
C LEU A 289 -15.94 -20.37 8.98
N LEU A 290 -15.31 -19.19 9.03
CA LEU A 290 -13.87 -19.02 9.16
C LEU A 290 -13.35 -19.78 10.38
N MET A 291 -13.94 -19.56 11.56
CA MET A 291 -13.52 -20.22 12.80
C MET A 291 -13.77 -21.74 12.76
N GLN A 292 -14.83 -22.21 12.09
CA GLN A 292 -15.06 -23.63 11.89
C GLN A 292 -13.95 -24.27 11.06
N ARG A 293 -13.54 -23.63 9.96
CA ARG A 293 -12.45 -24.09 9.08
C ARG A 293 -11.09 -23.98 9.77
N PHE A 294 -10.84 -22.90 10.50
CA PHE A 294 -9.66 -22.74 11.32
C PHE A 294 -9.47 -23.89 12.34
N LYS A 295 -10.56 -24.35 12.95
CA LYS A 295 -10.55 -25.48 13.90
C LYS A 295 -10.55 -26.86 13.25
N SER A 296 -10.44 -26.97 11.94
CA SER A 296 -10.40 -28.23 11.23
C SER A 296 -9.27 -29.14 11.73
N PRO A 297 -9.41 -30.48 11.68
CA PRO A 297 -8.36 -31.43 12.05
C PRO A 297 -7.14 -31.28 11.16
N CYS A 298 -5.97 -31.64 11.72
CA CYS A 298 -4.70 -31.68 10.99
C CYS A 298 -4.80 -32.58 9.76
N GLN A 299 -4.49 -32.02 8.57
CA GLN A 299 -4.48 -32.77 7.30
C GLN A 299 -3.19 -33.60 7.12
N PHE A 300 -2.14 -33.31 7.89
CA PHE A 300 -0.81 -33.93 7.80
C PHE A 300 -0.45 -34.71 9.06
N LYS A 301 -1.44 -35.30 9.74
CA LYS A 301 -1.29 -35.90 11.07
C LYS A 301 -0.12 -36.92 11.19
N ASP A 302 0.04 -37.79 10.20
CA ASP A 302 1.11 -38.79 10.25
C ASP A 302 2.48 -38.19 9.94
N ALA A 303 2.58 -37.24 9.06
CA ALA A 303 3.79 -36.51 8.76
C ALA A 303 4.28 -35.64 9.94
N VAL A 304 3.35 -34.99 10.65
CA VAL A 304 3.66 -34.22 11.87
C VAL A 304 4.36 -35.07 12.93
N LYS A 305 4.00 -36.36 13.09
CA LYS A 305 4.64 -37.27 14.03
C LYS A 305 6.10 -37.55 13.70
N THR A 306 6.51 -37.33 12.46
CA THR A 306 7.92 -37.57 12.03
C THR A 306 8.78 -36.32 12.24
N LEU A 307 8.19 -35.15 12.54
CA LEU A 307 8.95 -33.95 12.84
C LEU A 307 9.69 -34.09 14.16
N SER A 308 10.94 -33.59 14.18
CA SER A 308 11.78 -33.67 15.39
C SER A 308 11.10 -32.88 16.53
N ALA A 309 11.06 -33.44 17.70
CA ALA A 309 10.68 -32.77 18.94
C ALA A 309 11.81 -31.88 19.48
N ASP A 310 13.01 -32.04 18.97
CA ASP A 310 14.19 -31.29 19.39
C ASP A 310 14.23 -29.90 18.76
N GLY A 311 14.86 -28.96 19.43
CA GLY A 311 15.01 -27.57 18.96
C GLY A 311 14.14 -26.59 19.70
N SER A 312 14.36 -25.32 19.39
CA SER A 312 13.55 -24.20 19.94
C SER A 312 12.16 -24.15 19.30
N ASP A 313 11.17 -23.56 20.01
CA ASP A 313 9.81 -23.40 19.48
C ASP A 313 9.77 -22.72 18.09
N PRO A 314 10.54 -21.65 17.80
CA PRO A 314 10.58 -21.09 16.46
C PRO A 314 10.98 -22.08 15.38
N LEU A 315 11.97 -22.94 15.61
CA LEU A 315 12.41 -23.94 14.64
C LEU A 315 11.38 -25.06 14.47
N ARG A 316 10.72 -25.48 15.55
CA ARG A 316 9.62 -26.46 15.49
C ARG A 316 8.41 -25.95 14.74
N ILE A 317 8.04 -24.65 14.95
CA ILE A 317 6.96 -23.98 14.22
C ILE A 317 7.34 -23.87 12.73
N ALA A 318 8.57 -23.48 12.41
CA ALA A 318 9.08 -23.41 11.04
C ALA A 318 9.08 -24.78 10.36
N SER A 319 9.41 -25.87 11.07
CA SER A 319 9.34 -27.24 10.53
C SER A 319 7.91 -27.64 10.17
N ALA A 320 6.91 -27.23 10.96
CA ALA A 320 5.50 -27.46 10.62
C ALA A 320 5.07 -26.65 9.37
N LEU A 321 5.54 -25.38 9.23
CA LEU A 321 5.31 -24.60 8.04
C LEU A 321 5.95 -25.23 6.81
N SER A 322 7.22 -25.65 6.90
CA SER A 322 7.92 -26.34 5.81
C SER A 322 7.16 -27.59 5.36
N LEU A 323 6.62 -28.38 6.30
CA LEU A 323 5.79 -29.55 5.98
C LEU A 323 4.55 -29.17 5.17
N VAL A 324 3.83 -28.13 5.54
CA VAL A 324 2.64 -27.65 4.81
C VAL A 324 3.04 -27.17 3.40
N LYS A 325 4.12 -26.40 3.30
CA LYS A 325 4.60 -25.80 2.04
C LYS A 325 5.12 -26.83 1.02
N GLN A 326 5.53 -28.01 1.45
CA GLN A 326 5.87 -29.13 0.54
C GLN A 326 4.67 -29.60 -0.28
N SER A 327 3.44 -29.37 0.20
CA SER A 327 2.21 -29.84 -0.44
C SER A 327 1.33 -28.72 -0.99
N VAL A 328 1.44 -27.50 -0.46
CA VAL A 328 0.56 -26.36 -0.81
C VAL A 328 1.38 -25.10 -0.99
N SER A 329 1.28 -24.52 -2.16
CA SER A 329 1.90 -23.22 -2.49
C SER A 329 0.95 -22.07 -2.19
N TRP A 330 1.48 -20.91 -1.81
CA TRP A 330 0.72 -19.68 -1.74
C TRP A 330 0.46 -19.13 -3.16
N ASN A 331 -0.78 -18.73 -3.44
CA ASN A 331 -1.17 -18.18 -4.73
C ASN A 331 -0.87 -16.66 -4.89
N GLY A 332 -0.28 -16.02 -3.88
CA GLY A 332 0.03 -14.59 -3.87
C GLY A 332 -1.07 -13.71 -3.26
N GLU A 333 -2.20 -14.30 -2.86
CA GLU A 333 -3.38 -13.56 -2.43
C GLU A 333 -3.57 -13.61 -0.91
N TYR A 334 -3.95 -12.46 -0.34
CA TYR A 334 -4.46 -12.33 1.02
C TYR A 334 -5.98 -12.38 0.99
N ALA A 335 -6.57 -13.28 1.77
CA ALA A 335 -8.01 -13.44 1.88
C ALA A 335 -8.44 -13.49 3.35
N LEU A 336 -9.74 -13.36 3.60
CA LEU A 336 -10.31 -13.47 4.95
C LEU A 336 -10.94 -14.85 5.17
N ASN A 337 -11.59 -15.40 4.14
CA ASN A 337 -12.37 -16.62 4.22
C ASN A 337 -11.59 -17.84 3.71
N PRO A 338 -11.15 -18.75 4.60
CA PRO A 338 -10.42 -19.93 4.18
C PRO A 338 -11.32 -20.94 3.46
N SER A 339 -10.76 -21.63 2.48
CA SER A 339 -11.36 -22.76 1.78
C SER A 339 -11.46 -24.01 2.68
N VAL A 340 -12.09 -25.07 2.20
CA VAL A 340 -12.08 -26.37 2.91
C VAL A 340 -10.68 -26.94 2.90
N PRO A 341 -10.03 -27.21 4.05
CA PRO A 341 -8.62 -27.61 4.11
C PRO A 341 -8.25 -28.82 3.27
N ALA A 342 -9.09 -29.85 3.22
CA ALA A 342 -8.86 -31.02 2.38
C ALA A 342 -8.88 -30.70 0.86
N GLN A 343 -9.65 -29.70 0.45
CA GLN A 343 -9.68 -29.25 -0.95
C GLN A 343 -8.42 -28.45 -1.29
N VAL A 344 -7.94 -27.61 -0.37
CA VAL A 344 -6.68 -26.87 -0.53
C VAL A 344 -5.50 -27.82 -0.74
N VAL A 345 -5.40 -28.87 0.08
CA VAL A 345 -4.34 -29.91 -0.08
C VAL A 345 -4.48 -30.61 -1.43
N LYS A 346 -5.70 -30.93 -1.87
CA LYS A 346 -5.94 -31.57 -3.17
C LYS A 346 -5.55 -30.67 -4.34
N ASN A 347 -5.81 -29.36 -4.23
CA ASN A 347 -5.50 -28.38 -5.27
C ASN A 347 -4.00 -28.04 -5.33
N GLY A 348 -3.26 -28.21 -4.22
CA GLY A 348 -1.84 -27.90 -4.10
C GLY A 348 -1.53 -26.40 -4.03
N ASN A 349 -2.53 -25.54 -3.95
CA ASN A 349 -2.38 -24.09 -3.78
C ASN A 349 -3.54 -23.49 -2.96
N GLY A 350 -3.34 -22.31 -2.42
CA GLY A 350 -4.34 -21.59 -1.65
C GLY A 350 -3.89 -20.20 -1.23
N THR A 351 -4.80 -19.45 -0.61
CA THR A 351 -4.54 -18.14 -0.04
C THR A 351 -3.69 -18.25 1.24
N ASN A 352 -3.23 -17.13 1.78
CA ASN A 352 -2.49 -17.15 3.04
C ASN A 352 -3.31 -17.76 4.19
N VAL A 353 -4.62 -17.47 4.29
CA VAL A 353 -5.49 -18.02 5.34
C VAL A 353 -5.76 -19.51 5.18
N ASP A 354 -5.78 -20.02 3.94
CA ASP A 354 -5.85 -21.46 3.68
C ASP A 354 -4.63 -22.18 4.27
N ILE A 355 -3.45 -21.64 4.02
CA ILE A 355 -2.19 -22.20 4.55
C ILE A 355 -2.13 -22.01 6.07
N ASN A 356 -2.59 -20.88 6.60
CA ASN A 356 -2.67 -20.65 8.04
C ASN A 356 -3.60 -21.67 8.73
N CYS A 357 -4.73 -22.04 8.13
CA CYS A 357 -5.60 -23.10 8.66
C CYS A 357 -4.91 -24.47 8.70
N LEU A 358 -4.18 -24.84 7.64
CA LEU A 358 -3.42 -26.08 7.58
C LEU A 358 -2.31 -26.11 8.62
N LEU A 359 -1.54 -25.01 8.73
CA LEU A 359 -0.47 -24.85 9.71
C LEU A 359 -1.00 -24.91 11.14
N ALA A 360 -2.12 -24.22 11.43
CA ALA A 360 -2.77 -24.27 12.75
C ALA A 360 -3.16 -25.72 13.14
N GLY A 361 -3.65 -26.51 12.19
CA GLY A 361 -3.91 -27.94 12.39
C GLY A 361 -2.67 -28.73 12.78
N CYS A 362 -1.55 -28.50 12.09
CA CYS A 362 -0.26 -29.14 12.40
C CYS A 362 0.27 -28.74 13.77
N LEU A 363 0.25 -27.46 14.09
CA LEU A 363 0.74 -26.92 15.36
C LEU A 363 -0.07 -27.42 16.56
N ARG A 364 -1.40 -27.55 16.42
CA ARG A 364 -2.25 -28.16 17.45
C ARG A 364 -1.93 -29.65 17.65
N GLU A 365 -1.67 -30.41 16.57
CA GLU A 365 -1.22 -31.82 16.69
C GLU A 365 0.13 -31.94 17.37
N MET A 366 1.00 -30.90 17.25
CA MET A 366 2.28 -30.82 17.98
C MET A 366 2.13 -30.36 19.45
N GLY A 367 0.91 -30.02 19.90
CA GLY A 367 0.60 -29.63 21.28
C GLY A 367 0.66 -28.12 21.56
N TYR A 368 0.75 -27.26 20.55
CA TYR A 368 0.67 -25.81 20.73
C TYR A 368 -0.78 -25.36 20.87
N GLU A 369 -1.01 -24.31 21.65
CA GLU A 369 -2.24 -23.52 21.63
C GLU A 369 -2.12 -22.51 20.48
N VAL A 370 -3.12 -22.50 19.56
CA VAL A 370 -3.07 -21.66 18.36
C VAL A 370 -4.40 -20.95 18.17
N ASP A 371 -4.34 -19.62 18.08
CA ASP A 371 -5.48 -18.73 17.90
C ASP A 371 -5.25 -17.82 16.68
N PRO A 372 -6.30 -17.39 15.94
CA PRO A 372 -6.15 -16.47 14.83
C PRO A 372 -6.02 -15.02 15.34
N VAL A 373 -5.19 -14.24 14.67
CA VAL A 373 -5.04 -12.79 14.86
C VAL A 373 -5.46 -12.10 13.57
N MET A 374 -6.57 -11.41 13.62
CA MET A 374 -7.17 -10.70 12.49
C MET A 374 -6.42 -9.42 12.19
N ILE A 375 -6.22 -9.12 10.93
CA ILE A 375 -5.42 -7.98 10.45
C ILE A 375 -6.19 -7.21 9.38
N LYS A 376 -6.25 -5.87 9.52
CA LYS A 376 -6.47 -4.96 8.41
C LYS A 376 -5.10 -4.62 7.82
N LEU A 377 -4.85 -4.94 6.56
CA LEU A 377 -3.56 -4.71 5.92
C LEU A 377 -3.29 -3.21 5.80
N ARG A 378 -2.03 -2.80 5.90
CA ARG A 378 -1.64 -1.39 5.73
C ARG A 378 -2.05 -0.82 4.37
N SER A 379 -2.14 -1.65 3.34
CA SER A 379 -2.65 -1.26 2.02
C SER A 379 -4.16 -0.98 1.99
N SER A 380 -4.94 -1.58 2.91
CA SER A 380 -6.38 -1.36 3.04
C SER A 380 -6.71 -0.20 3.99
N GLY A 381 -5.73 0.24 4.77
CA GLY A 381 -5.86 1.39 5.62
C GLY A 381 -5.67 1.12 7.11
N VAL A 382 -5.94 2.15 7.92
CA VAL A 382 -5.78 2.08 9.38
C VAL A 382 -7.09 1.66 10.04
N LEU A 383 -7.01 0.66 10.90
CA LEU A 383 -8.11 0.27 11.77
C LEU A 383 -8.28 1.29 12.90
N ILE A 384 -9.51 1.77 13.09
CA ILE A 384 -9.84 2.78 14.11
C ILE A 384 -10.52 2.09 15.31
N GLU A 385 -9.81 1.94 16.43
CA GLU A 385 -10.31 1.21 17.60
C GLU A 385 -11.61 1.75 18.20
N TYR A 386 -11.82 3.07 18.16
CA TYR A 386 -13.03 3.69 18.70
C TYR A 386 -14.21 3.71 17.70
N HIS A 387 -14.04 3.14 16.50
CA HIS A 387 -15.06 3.06 15.48
C HIS A 387 -15.11 1.64 14.89
N PRO A 388 -15.79 0.69 15.57
CA PRO A 388 -15.95 -0.66 15.05
C PRO A 388 -16.72 -0.68 13.73
N GLU A 389 -16.21 -1.45 12.77
CA GLU A 389 -16.84 -1.74 11.48
C GLU A 389 -17.34 -3.20 11.51
N VAL A 390 -18.34 -3.53 10.69
CA VAL A 390 -18.88 -4.90 10.63
C VAL A 390 -17.86 -5.89 10.05
N HIS A 391 -17.07 -5.45 9.06
CA HIS A 391 -16.05 -6.24 8.38
C HIS A 391 -14.69 -5.50 8.40
N PRO A 392 -14.03 -5.40 9.56
CA PRO A 392 -12.87 -4.53 9.72
C PRO A 392 -11.56 -5.14 9.24
N PHE A 393 -11.51 -6.42 8.88
CA PHE A 393 -10.26 -7.16 8.61
C PHE A 393 -10.20 -7.74 7.20
N ASP A 394 -8.99 -7.81 6.65
CA ASP A 394 -8.71 -8.36 5.32
C ASP A 394 -8.22 -9.80 5.38
N THR A 395 -7.55 -10.18 6.48
CA THR A 395 -6.89 -11.48 6.62
C THR A 395 -6.64 -11.84 8.09
N PHE A 396 -6.03 -12.99 8.35
CA PHE A 396 -5.52 -13.35 9.67
C PHE A 396 -4.18 -14.09 9.59
N ILE A 397 -3.41 -13.99 10.68
CA ILE A 397 -2.20 -14.78 10.95
C ILE A 397 -2.41 -15.65 12.19
N LEU A 398 -1.40 -16.43 12.57
CA LEU A 398 -1.44 -17.28 13.75
C LEU A 398 -0.71 -16.65 14.94
N CYS A 399 -1.36 -16.68 16.10
CA CYS A 399 -0.74 -16.56 17.41
C CYS A 399 -0.53 -17.98 17.97
N VAL A 400 0.73 -18.35 18.20
CA VAL A 400 1.13 -19.66 18.70
C VAL A 400 1.69 -19.50 20.11
N LYS A 401 1.04 -20.12 21.09
CA LYS A 401 1.50 -20.07 22.48
C LYS A 401 2.27 -21.33 22.83
N ALA A 402 3.50 -21.14 23.27
CA ALA A 402 4.35 -22.21 23.77
C ALA A 402 3.99 -22.63 25.21
N ALA A 403 4.51 -23.78 25.62
CA ALA A 403 4.25 -24.33 26.96
C ALA A 403 4.76 -23.44 28.10
N ASP A 404 5.78 -22.62 27.86
CA ASP A 404 6.31 -21.63 28.81
C ASP A 404 5.54 -20.30 28.83
N GLY A 405 4.48 -20.20 28.00
CA GLY A 405 3.63 -19.03 27.89
C GLY A 405 4.08 -17.98 26.89
N ARG A 406 5.24 -18.15 26.22
CA ARG A 406 5.69 -17.24 25.17
C ARG A 406 4.75 -17.31 23.97
N LEU A 407 4.49 -16.13 23.36
CA LEU A 407 3.67 -15.98 22.17
C LEU A 407 4.56 -15.78 20.95
N TYR A 408 4.21 -16.47 19.87
CA TYR A 408 4.86 -16.36 18.58
C TYR A 408 3.82 -16.05 17.52
N TYR A 409 4.16 -15.17 16.55
CA TYR A 409 3.30 -14.78 15.46
C TYR A 409 3.90 -15.28 14.15
N ILE A 410 3.06 -15.83 13.26
CA ILE A 410 3.52 -16.36 11.99
C ILE A 410 2.40 -16.26 10.92
N ASP A 411 2.77 -15.85 9.71
CA ASP A 411 1.96 -15.99 8.51
C ASP A 411 2.50 -17.15 7.66
N GLY A 412 1.64 -18.08 7.28
CA GLY A 412 1.98 -19.20 6.44
C GLY A 412 2.03 -18.88 4.94
N GLY A 413 1.56 -17.71 4.51
CA GLY A 413 1.51 -17.32 3.09
C GLY A 413 2.90 -17.16 2.49
N SER A 414 3.65 -16.16 2.91
CA SER A 414 4.96 -15.87 2.35
C SER A 414 6.04 -16.90 2.65
N ASN A 415 6.84 -17.27 1.63
CA ASN A 415 8.01 -18.12 1.80
C ASN A 415 9.17 -17.39 2.49
N ASN A 416 9.19 -16.07 2.46
CA ASN A 416 10.24 -15.23 3.03
C ASN A 416 10.00 -14.94 4.52
N ALA A 417 8.79 -15.22 5.04
CA ALA A 417 8.43 -15.03 6.43
C ALA A 417 9.06 -16.10 7.35
N PHE A 418 9.11 -15.78 8.64
CA PHE A 418 9.53 -16.68 9.70
C PHE A 418 8.74 -16.35 10.96
N VAL A 419 8.93 -17.11 12.03
CA VAL A 419 8.33 -16.82 13.33
C VAL A 419 8.73 -15.42 13.80
N ASN A 420 7.74 -14.56 14.09
CA ASN A 420 7.90 -13.16 14.45
C ASN A 420 8.52 -12.26 13.35
N ILE A 421 8.55 -12.75 12.11
CA ILE A 421 8.96 -12.00 10.94
C ILE A 421 7.81 -12.04 9.94
N LEU A 422 7.04 -10.96 9.87
CA LEU A 422 5.87 -10.83 9.03
C LEU A 422 6.18 -9.94 7.82
N PRO A 423 5.41 -10.08 6.72
CA PRO A 423 5.41 -9.11 5.63
C PRO A 423 5.18 -7.69 6.17
N PRO A 424 5.86 -6.64 5.64
CA PRO A 424 5.66 -5.26 6.07
C PRO A 424 4.19 -4.78 6.05
N LEU A 425 3.37 -5.30 5.13
CA LEU A 425 1.93 -5.02 5.05
C LEU A 425 1.13 -5.45 6.29
N MET A 426 1.65 -6.39 7.08
CA MET A 426 1.01 -6.95 8.27
C MET A 426 1.52 -6.34 9.58
N LEU A 427 2.52 -5.45 9.52
CA LEU A 427 3.06 -4.80 10.71
C LEU A 427 2.15 -3.65 11.15
N VAL A 428 1.08 -3.97 11.83
CA VAL A 428 0.04 -3.04 12.30
C VAL A 428 0.00 -2.98 13.82
N PRO A 429 -0.30 -1.80 14.41
CA PRO A 429 -0.41 -1.67 15.87
C PRO A 429 -1.68 -2.30 16.41
N ASN A 430 -2.74 -2.41 15.61
CA ASN A 430 -4.09 -2.77 16.02
C ASN A 430 -4.57 -4.03 15.29
N ALA A 431 -3.90 -5.18 15.53
CA ALA A 431 -4.43 -6.50 15.15
C ALA A 431 -5.35 -7.04 16.27
N ARG A 432 -6.30 -7.92 15.92
CA ARG A 432 -7.28 -8.43 16.87
C ARG A 432 -7.15 -9.94 17.07
N LEU A 433 -6.74 -10.34 18.26
CA LEU A 433 -6.76 -11.76 18.68
C LEU A 433 -8.20 -12.20 18.88
N ILE A 434 -8.62 -13.26 18.19
CA ILE A 434 -9.95 -13.88 18.34
C ILE A 434 -9.81 -15.19 19.12
N LYS A 435 -10.15 -15.11 20.40
CA LYS A 435 -10.05 -16.23 21.32
C LYS A 435 -11.23 -16.22 22.30
N PRO A 436 -11.94 -17.34 22.51
CA PRO A 436 -13.07 -17.39 23.42
C PRO A 436 -12.74 -16.79 24.80
N LYS A 437 -13.49 -15.79 25.23
CA LYS A 437 -13.36 -15.08 26.51
C LYS A 437 -12.07 -14.24 26.68
N GLN A 438 -11.22 -14.15 25.68
CA GLN A 438 -9.92 -13.46 25.76
C GLN A 438 -9.59 -12.72 24.46
N CYS A 439 -10.57 -12.23 23.71
CA CYS A 439 -10.34 -11.37 22.56
C CYS A 439 -9.63 -10.08 23.00
N GLY A 440 -8.77 -9.54 22.16
CA GLY A 440 -8.03 -8.33 22.52
C GLY A 440 -7.12 -7.81 21.41
N TRP A 441 -6.59 -6.61 21.61
CA TRP A 441 -5.67 -5.97 20.69
C TRP A 441 -4.26 -6.54 20.82
N VAL A 442 -3.57 -6.61 19.68
CA VAL A 442 -2.19 -7.07 19.57
C VAL A 442 -1.42 -6.10 18.69
N ASP A 443 -0.28 -5.64 19.19
CA ASP A 443 0.67 -4.84 18.43
C ASP A 443 1.67 -5.77 17.71
N LEU A 444 1.69 -5.72 16.37
CA LEU A 444 2.58 -6.51 15.52
C LEU A 444 3.79 -5.71 15.00
N THR A 445 3.97 -4.47 15.41
CA THR A 445 4.99 -3.56 14.82
C THR A 445 6.42 -3.89 15.24
N ASN A 446 6.63 -4.49 16.42
CA ASN A 446 7.93 -4.71 17.03
C ASN A 446 8.19 -6.18 17.42
N LEU A 447 7.90 -7.12 16.52
CA LEU A 447 8.04 -8.56 16.79
C LEU A 447 9.48 -9.06 16.70
N SER A 448 10.33 -8.38 15.92
CA SER A 448 11.71 -8.80 15.66
C SER A 448 12.68 -7.60 15.63
N ARG A 449 13.98 -7.92 15.75
CA ARG A 449 15.04 -6.93 15.53
C ARG A 449 15.40 -6.92 14.05
N ASN A 450 15.17 -5.78 13.39
CA ASN A 450 15.35 -5.61 11.96
C ASN A 450 16.70 -4.93 11.69
N ASN A 451 17.76 -5.73 11.52
CA ASN A 451 19.11 -5.21 11.38
C ASN A 451 19.73 -5.63 10.05
N LEU A 452 20.53 -4.73 9.49
CA LEU A 452 21.51 -5.01 8.47
C LEU A 452 22.91 -4.76 9.07
N VAL A 453 23.80 -5.71 8.97
CA VAL A 453 25.22 -5.57 9.27
C VAL A 453 26.01 -5.94 8.03
N MET A 454 26.80 -4.99 7.48
CA MET A 454 27.61 -5.22 6.30
C MET A 454 29.05 -4.80 6.58
N SER A 455 30.01 -5.63 6.18
CA SER A 455 31.43 -5.36 6.27
C SER A 455 32.05 -5.44 4.89
N VAL A 456 32.81 -4.42 4.52
CA VAL A 456 33.53 -4.31 3.25
C VAL A 456 35.00 -4.11 3.52
N TYR A 457 35.82 -4.95 2.90
CA TYR A 457 37.26 -4.82 2.86
C TYR A 457 37.68 -4.48 1.45
N ALA A 458 38.59 -3.51 1.31
CA ALA A 458 39.12 -3.05 0.02
C ALA A 458 40.63 -2.87 0.08
N SER A 459 41.32 -3.23 -0.98
CA SER A 459 42.73 -2.99 -1.17
C SER A 459 42.98 -2.44 -2.59
N LEU A 460 43.67 -1.29 -2.69
CA LEU A 460 44.09 -0.79 -3.96
C LEU A 460 45.31 -1.57 -4.44
N LYS A 461 45.26 -2.08 -5.68
CA LYS A 461 46.33 -2.84 -6.33
C LYS A 461 47.19 -1.96 -7.22
N PRO A 462 48.42 -2.42 -7.58
CA PRO A 462 49.35 -1.67 -8.47
C PRO A 462 48.81 -1.41 -9.87
N ASP A 463 47.88 -2.24 -10.35
CA ASP A 463 47.21 -2.11 -11.67
C ASP A 463 46.02 -1.13 -11.65
N MET A 464 45.81 -0.40 -10.53
CA MET A 464 44.74 0.57 -10.35
C MET A 464 43.36 -0.05 -10.27
N THR A 465 43.27 -1.24 -9.70
CA THR A 465 41.99 -1.87 -9.34
C THR A 465 41.85 -1.90 -7.82
N PHE A 466 40.61 -1.87 -7.33
CA PHE A 466 40.26 -2.25 -5.96
C PHE A 466 39.81 -3.67 -5.96
N GLU A 467 40.48 -4.52 -5.20
CA GLU A 467 39.96 -5.84 -4.87
C GLU A 467 39.46 -5.85 -3.43
N GLY A 468 38.35 -6.52 -3.20
CA GLY A 468 37.77 -6.54 -1.88
C GLY A 468 36.82 -7.69 -1.63
N LYS A 469 36.28 -7.70 -0.43
CA LYS A 469 35.29 -8.68 0.03
C LYS A 469 34.16 -7.99 0.76
N VAL A 470 32.95 -8.46 0.50
CA VAL A 470 31.74 -8.05 1.19
C VAL A 470 31.16 -9.22 1.98
N ASP A 471 30.83 -8.99 3.25
CA ASP A 471 30.05 -9.91 4.09
C ASP A 471 28.84 -9.15 4.63
N ALA A 472 27.62 -9.63 4.37
CA ALA A 472 26.36 -9.00 4.83
C ALA A 472 25.48 -9.99 5.57
N ARG A 473 24.79 -9.49 6.60
CA ARG A 473 23.80 -10.23 7.37
C ARG A 473 22.56 -9.38 7.62
N PHE A 474 21.44 -9.90 7.22
CA PHE A 474 20.10 -9.34 7.38
C PHE A 474 19.32 -10.15 8.40
N THR A 475 18.61 -9.48 9.31
CA THR A 475 17.77 -10.11 10.32
C THR A 475 16.40 -9.45 10.40
N GLY A 476 15.41 -10.20 10.87
CA GLY A 476 14.04 -9.69 11.00
C GLY A 476 13.42 -9.32 9.66
N VAL A 477 12.67 -8.22 9.63
CA VAL A 477 12.01 -7.72 8.41
C VAL A 477 13.02 -7.39 7.30
N ARG A 478 14.23 -6.94 7.66
CA ARG A 478 15.30 -6.72 6.66
C ARG A 478 15.68 -8.01 5.94
N SER A 479 15.68 -9.17 6.67
CA SER A 479 15.87 -10.47 6.05
C SER A 479 14.71 -10.87 5.13
N TYR A 480 13.47 -10.53 5.52
CA TYR A 480 12.30 -10.74 4.66
C TYR A 480 12.39 -9.96 3.35
N GLU A 481 12.74 -8.67 3.43
CA GLU A 481 12.89 -7.78 2.26
C GLU A 481 13.98 -8.29 1.32
N GLU A 482 15.16 -8.64 1.85
CA GLU A 482 16.28 -9.13 1.06
C GLU A 482 16.00 -10.46 0.37
N LYS A 483 15.34 -11.41 1.07
CA LYS A 483 14.86 -12.66 0.47
C LYS A 483 13.86 -12.41 -0.65
N SER A 484 12.95 -11.43 -0.46
CA SER A 484 11.96 -11.08 -1.48
C SER A 484 12.64 -10.51 -2.72
N ASP A 485 13.68 -9.70 -2.53
CA ASP A 485 14.46 -9.14 -3.62
C ASP A 485 15.25 -10.22 -4.37
N PHE A 486 15.93 -11.10 -3.66
CA PHE A 486 16.65 -12.24 -4.21
C PHE A 486 15.73 -13.12 -5.07
N HIS A 487 14.59 -13.54 -4.52
CA HIS A 487 13.64 -14.39 -5.24
C HIS A 487 12.97 -13.69 -6.42
N SER A 488 12.77 -12.37 -6.36
CA SER A 488 12.15 -11.60 -7.44
C SER A 488 13.02 -11.56 -8.70
N CYS A 489 14.34 -11.68 -8.55
CA CYS A 489 15.29 -11.77 -9.67
C CYS A 489 15.15 -13.07 -10.46
N GLY A 490 14.60 -14.13 -9.85
CA GLY A 490 14.32 -15.42 -10.48
C GLY A 490 15.54 -16.33 -10.68
N SER A 491 16.77 -15.81 -10.56
CA SER A 491 18.02 -16.61 -10.52
C SER A 491 19.14 -15.84 -9.81
N GLU A 492 20.12 -16.56 -9.29
CA GLU A 492 21.32 -15.99 -8.65
C GLU A 492 22.11 -15.11 -9.62
N ASP A 493 22.28 -15.54 -10.88
CA ASP A 493 22.97 -14.75 -11.90
C ASP A 493 22.32 -13.37 -12.11
N LYS A 494 20.99 -13.29 -12.18
CA LYS A 494 20.27 -12.02 -12.32
C LYS A 494 20.34 -11.17 -11.05
N TYR A 495 20.42 -11.78 -9.89
CA TYR A 495 20.63 -11.06 -8.64
C TYR A 495 22.04 -10.46 -8.59
N ILE A 496 23.07 -11.19 -9.07
CA ILE A 496 24.44 -10.67 -9.25
C ILE A 496 24.43 -9.50 -10.22
N GLU A 497 23.86 -9.66 -11.43
CA GLU A 497 23.74 -8.58 -12.43
C GLU A 497 23.12 -7.31 -11.86
N LYS A 498 22.07 -7.45 -11.03
CA LYS A 498 21.43 -6.33 -10.35
C LYS A 498 22.38 -5.63 -9.39
N MET A 499 23.05 -6.39 -8.50
CA MET A 499 24.00 -5.82 -7.53
C MET A 499 25.19 -5.13 -8.23
N GLU A 500 25.72 -5.69 -9.32
CA GLU A 500 26.80 -5.10 -10.13
C GLU A 500 26.37 -3.76 -10.75
N GLN A 501 25.14 -3.70 -11.30
CA GLN A 501 24.60 -2.47 -11.87
C GLN A 501 24.39 -1.37 -10.83
N GLU A 502 23.95 -1.73 -9.62
CA GLU A 502 23.69 -0.78 -8.52
C GLU A 502 24.99 -0.25 -7.90
N SER A 503 26.06 -1.04 -7.88
CA SER A 503 27.30 -0.75 -7.16
C SER A 503 28.48 -0.41 -8.10
N SER A 504 28.34 -0.62 -9.40
CA SER A 504 29.42 -0.44 -10.41
C SER A 504 30.68 -1.27 -10.08
N ILE A 505 30.49 -2.50 -9.65
CA ILE A 505 31.56 -3.46 -9.32
C ILE A 505 31.39 -4.73 -10.17
N GLU A 506 32.44 -5.53 -10.29
CA GLU A 506 32.36 -6.90 -10.79
C GLU A 506 32.37 -7.85 -9.60
N ILE A 507 31.35 -8.70 -9.50
CA ILE A 507 31.19 -9.67 -8.41
C ILE A 507 31.80 -11.01 -8.82
N GLY A 508 32.65 -11.56 -7.96
CA GLY A 508 33.18 -12.91 -8.09
C GLY A 508 32.19 -13.98 -7.62
N GLU A 509 32.68 -14.95 -6.84
CA GLU A 509 31.83 -16.00 -6.30
C GLU A 509 30.91 -15.46 -5.21
N LEU A 510 29.59 -15.54 -5.44
CA LEU A 510 28.56 -15.20 -4.46
C LEU A 510 28.21 -16.45 -3.64
N THR A 511 28.19 -16.32 -2.33
CA THR A 511 27.69 -17.33 -1.40
C THR A 511 26.48 -16.77 -0.66
N VAL A 512 25.30 -17.39 -0.81
CA VAL A 512 24.06 -17.01 -0.13
C VAL A 512 23.66 -18.10 0.86
N THR A 513 23.22 -17.71 2.05
CA THR A 513 22.68 -18.63 3.05
C THR A 513 21.40 -18.08 3.67
N GLY A 514 20.43 -18.97 3.91
CA GLY A 514 19.16 -18.62 4.53
C GLY A 514 18.12 -18.00 3.60
N ALA A 515 18.35 -17.95 2.28
CA ALA A 515 17.39 -17.44 1.32
C ALA A 515 16.22 -18.41 1.11
N ASP A 516 16.51 -19.68 0.84
CA ASP A 516 15.51 -20.72 0.55
C ASP A 516 14.98 -21.46 1.78
N GLU A 517 15.52 -21.14 2.94
CA GLU A 517 15.16 -21.77 4.20
C GLU A 517 14.20 -20.89 4.99
N TYR A 518 13.28 -21.51 5.74
CA TYR A 518 12.51 -20.79 6.76
C TYR A 518 13.44 -20.36 7.90
N SER A 519 14.15 -19.28 7.70
CA SER A 519 15.22 -18.75 8.56
C SER A 519 14.91 -17.32 9.01
N SER A 520 15.32 -16.97 10.23
CA SER A 520 15.21 -15.61 10.78
C SER A 520 16.21 -14.63 10.17
N GLN A 521 17.12 -15.09 9.33
CA GLN A 521 18.17 -14.28 8.73
C GLN A 521 18.53 -14.76 7.33
N MET A 522 19.08 -13.83 6.55
CA MET A 522 19.77 -14.10 5.29
C MET A 522 21.16 -13.53 5.36
N MET A 523 22.14 -14.22 4.79
CA MET A 523 23.52 -13.74 4.70
C MET A 523 24.03 -13.95 3.30
N PHE A 524 24.90 -13.05 2.85
CA PHE A 524 25.69 -13.25 1.65
C PHE A 524 27.14 -12.80 1.84
N SER A 525 28.02 -13.41 1.08
CA SER A 525 29.44 -13.05 0.99
C SER A 525 29.89 -13.16 -0.45
N TYR A 526 30.68 -12.17 -0.91
CA TYR A 526 31.28 -12.19 -2.24
C TYR A 526 32.60 -11.40 -2.27
N ASP A 527 33.48 -11.82 -3.17
CA ASP A 527 34.66 -11.03 -3.56
C ASP A 527 34.28 -10.10 -4.72
N TYR A 528 34.89 -8.92 -4.79
CA TYR A 528 34.59 -7.94 -5.86
C TYR A 528 35.87 -7.28 -6.39
N VAL A 529 35.75 -6.81 -7.63
CA VAL A 529 36.74 -5.96 -8.30
C VAL A 529 36.07 -4.69 -8.79
N MET A 530 36.77 -3.57 -8.66
CA MET A 530 36.31 -2.26 -9.13
C MET A 530 37.51 -1.45 -9.66
N ASP A 531 37.35 -0.82 -10.78
CA ASP A 531 38.40 0.10 -11.32
C ASP A 531 38.56 1.34 -10.42
N ALA A 532 39.80 1.74 -10.17
CA ALA A 532 40.05 3.03 -9.57
C ALA A 532 39.93 4.14 -10.63
N ASP A 533 39.38 5.28 -10.23
CA ASP A 533 39.26 6.48 -11.09
C ASP A 533 40.31 7.53 -10.67
N PRO A 534 41.52 7.51 -11.27
CA PRO A 534 42.59 8.46 -10.95
C PRO A 534 42.33 9.78 -11.67
N MET A 535 42.38 10.88 -10.93
CA MET A 535 42.40 12.25 -11.46
C MET A 535 43.76 12.90 -11.21
N GLY A 536 44.71 12.72 -12.13
CA GLY A 536 46.08 13.15 -11.98
C GLY A 536 46.84 12.29 -10.97
N ASP A 537 47.32 12.87 -9.86
CA ASP A 537 48.00 12.21 -8.75
C ASP A 537 47.03 11.85 -7.59
N MET A 538 45.73 12.08 -7.78
CA MET A 538 44.67 11.80 -6.80
C MET A 538 43.81 10.60 -7.22
N ILE A 539 43.33 9.86 -6.22
CA ILE A 539 42.31 8.80 -6.39
C ILE A 539 41.14 9.11 -5.43
N TYR A 540 39.95 9.17 -5.97
CA TYR A 540 38.71 9.37 -5.21
C TYR A 540 38.04 8.04 -4.99
N VAL A 541 37.78 7.69 -3.71
CA VAL A 541 37.20 6.40 -3.31
C VAL A 541 35.93 6.66 -2.54
N SER A 542 34.79 6.21 -3.06
CA SER A 542 33.58 6.15 -2.25
C SER A 542 33.73 5.04 -1.22
N PRO A 543 33.55 5.32 0.09
CA PRO A 543 33.55 4.27 1.09
C PRO A 543 32.25 3.45 1.10
N PHE A 544 31.24 3.84 0.30
CA PHE A 544 29.94 3.16 0.24
C PHE A 544 29.76 2.47 -1.12
N LEU A 545 29.77 1.14 -1.13
CA LEU A 545 29.46 0.35 -2.32
C LEU A 545 27.96 0.31 -2.62
N THR A 546 27.11 0.51 -1.61
CA THR A 546 25.65 0.52 -1.76
C THR A 546 25.03 1.58 -0.85
N ARG A 547 23.85 2.06 -1.22
CA ARG A 547 23.03 2.99 -0.41
C ARG A 547 21.88 2.23 0.22
N PHE A 548 21.73 2.31 1.54
CA PHE A 548 20.67 1.66 2.30
C PHE A 548 19.40 2.49 2.40
N HIS A 549 19.43 3.70 1.88
CA HIS A 549 18.34 4.68 1.87
C HIS A 549 18.21 5.21 0.44
N SER A 550 16.98 5.34 -0.03
CA SER A 550 16.72 5.90 -1.36
C SER A 550 17.15 7.37 -1.39
N PRO A 551 18.04 7.77 -2.31
CA PRO A 551 18.48 9.17 -2.43
C PRO A 551 17.32 10.08 -2.87
N ASP A 552 16.33 9.54 -3.56
CA ASP A 552 15.18 10.29 -4.10
C ASP A 552 14.03 10.43 -3.11
N ALA A 553 14.11 9.74 -1.95
CA ALA A 553 13.13 9.92 -0.91
C ALA A 553 13.19 11.35 -0.34
N PHE A 554 12.03 11.96 -0.17
CA PHE A 554 11.88 13.29 0.45
C PHE A 554 12.55 14.45 -0.31
N GLN A 555 12.61 14.38 -1.65
CA GLN A 555 13.10 15.47 -2.50
C GLN A 555 12.09 16.64 -2.58
N SER A 556 10.79 16.37 -2.46
CA SER A 556 9.77 17.42 -2.50
C SER A 556 9.91 18.38 -1.32
N LEU A 557 9.63 19.67 -1.55
CA LEU A 557 9.61 20.68 -0.47
C LEU A 557 8.39 20.54 0.45
N THR A 558 7.34 19.89 -0.04
CA THR A 558 6.08 19.69 0.70
C THR A 558 5.65 18.23 0.59
N ARG A 559 4.86 17.80 1.56
CA ARG A 559 4.29 16.46 1.61
C ARG A 559 2.82 16.53 2.01
N SER A 560 2.02 15.62 1.43
CA SER A 560 0.56 15.58 1.64
C SER A 560 0.11 14.39 2.51
N CYS A 561 1.00 13.43 2.78
CA CYS A 561 0.72 12.24 3.58
C CYS A 561 1.70 12.07 4.73
N PRO A 562 1.30 11.47 5.85
CA PRO A 562 2.23 10.93 6.83
C PRO A 562 3.21 9.94 6.18
N ILE A 563 4.36 9.78 6.79
CA ILE A 563 5.37 8.80 6.37
C ILE A 563 5.10 7.49 7.11
N ASP A 564 5.09 6.38 6.36
CA ASP A 564 4.80 5.06 6.89
C ASP A 564 5.86 4.05 6.39
N PHE A 565 6.98 3.96 7.12
CA PHE A 565 8.11 3.09 6.78
C PHE A 565 7.71 1.60 6.88
N PRO A 566 8.38 0.71 6.13
CA PRO A 566 8.15 -0.74 6.20
C PRO A 566 8.29 -1.32 7.61
N SER A 567 9.32 -0.90 8.33
CA SER A 567 9.60 -1.29 9.72
C SER A 567 10.53 -0.29 10.41
N ALA A 568 10.61 -0.31 11.72
CA ALA A 568 11.75 0.22 12.45
C ALA A 568 12.97 -0.67 12.17
N TYR A 569 14.17 -0.08 11.96
CA TYR A 569 15.36 -0.87 11.58
C TYR A 569 16.67 -0.18 11.96
N SER A 570 17.75 -0.98 11.91
CA SER A 570 19.10 -0.44 12.04
C SER A 570 20.04 -0.95 10.95
N VAL A 571 21.02 -0.13 10.61
CA VAL A 571 22.13 -0.45 9.70
C VAL A 571 23.44 -0.23 10.43
N THR A 572 24.34 -1.19 10.30
CA THR A 572 25.77 -1.04 10.65
C THR A 572 26.57 -1.41 9.43
N TYR A 573 27.24 -0.43 8.87
CA TYR A 573 28.12 -0.61 7.71
C TYR A 573 29.55 -0.27 8.11
N MET A 574 30.48 -1.16 7.78
CA MET A 574 31.91 -1.03 8.07
C MET A 574 32.68 -1.18 6.78
N TYR A 575 33.47 -0.17 6.45
CA TYR A 575 34.38 -0.18 5.31
C TYR A 575 35.81 -0.04 5.80
N ALA A 576 36.71 -0.91 5.33
CA ALA A 576 38.12 -0.86 5.65
C ALA A 576 38.96 -0.84 4.34
N LEU A 577 39.62 0.26 4.07
CA LEU A 577 40.52 0.44 2.92
C LEU A 577 41.96 0.24 3.33
N ASN A 578 42.66 -0.67 2.68
CA ASN A 578 44.07 -0.86 2.79
C ASN A 578 44.80 -0.09 1.68
N ILE A 579 45.69 0.85 2.06
CA ILE A 579 46.37 1.76 1.15
C ILE A 579 47.74 1.17 0.82
N PRO A 580 48.09 1.02 -0.48
CA PRO A 580 49.38 0.48 -0.87
C PRO A 580 50.56 1.47 -0.64
N GLU A 581 51.79 0.96 -0.67
CA GLU A 581 52.99 1.82 -0.68
C GLU A 581 52.96 2.77 -1.89
N GLY A 582 53.40 4.00 -1.70
CA GLY A 582 53.40 5.05 -2.73
C GLY A 582 52.15 5.95 -2.74
N TYR A 583 51.24 5.75 -1.81
CA TYR A 583 50.06 6.62 -1.61
C TYR A 583 49.96 7.10 -0.17
N SER A 584 49.44 8.31 0.01
CA SER A 584 49.10 8.92 1.30
C SER A 584 47.62 9.30 1.34
N ILE A 585 47.07 9.39 2.55
CA ILE A 585 45.72 9.93 2.77
C ILE A 585 45.81 11.46 2.66
N GLU A 586 45.08 12.02 1.69
CA GLU A 586 44.97 13.49 1.54
C GLU A 586 43.72 14.00 2.29
N GLN A 587 42.59 13.26 2.16
CA GLN A 587 41.33 13.64 2.80
C GLN A 587 40.52 12.39 3.17
N VAL A 588 39.78 12.48 4.27
CA VAL A 588 38.76 11.52 4.70
C VAL A 588 37.48 12.26 5.07
N PRO A 589 36.31 11.58 5.04
CA PRO A 589 35.06 12.17 5.51
C PRO A 589 35.14 12.61 6.98
N GLU A 590 34.41 13.66 7.34
CA GLU A 590 34.34 14.14 8.71
C GLU A 590 33.42 13.25 9.57
N ASN A 591 33.74 13.12 10.85
CA ASN A 591 32.90 12.42 11.81
C ASN A 591 31.60 13.18 12.02
N LEU A 592 30.49 12.47 11.99
CA LEU A 592 29.13 13.02 12.16
C LEU A 592 28.33 12.23 13.19
N ASN A 593 27.47 12.94 13.93
CA ASN A 593 26.51 12.32 14.85
C ASN A 593 25.23 13.19 14.89
N ILE A 594 24.22 12.77 14.16
CA ILE A 594 22.97 13.53 13.97
C ILE A 594 21.80 12.70 14.52
N LYS A 595 20.91 13.39 15.23
CA LYS A 595 19.69 12.79 15.80
C LYS A 595 18.48 13.57 15.33
N THR A 596 17.36 12.87 15.19
CA THR A 596 16.05 13.47 15.00
C THR A 596 15.03 12.82 15.94
N GLU A 597 14.21 13.65 16.58
CA GLU A 597 13.08 13.17 17.39
C GLU A 597 11.91 12.75 16.51
N ALA A 598 11.80 13.33 15.31
CA ALA A 598 10.70 13.06 14.35
C ALA A 598 10.56 11.58 13.97
N LEU A 599 11.65 10.81 13.99
CA LEU A 599 11.68 9.37 13.71
C LEU A 599 12.27 8.55 14.85
N ASP A 600 12.56 9.18 16.00
CA ASP A 600 13.42 8.58 17.05
C ASP A 600 14.64 7.90 16.39
N ALA A 601 15.36 8.68 15.55
CA ALA A 601 16.45 8.15 14.75
C ALA A 601 17.79 8.83 15.07
N ILE A 602 18.85 8.05 14.91
CA ILE A 602 20.23 8.50 15.02
C ILE A 602 21.06 7.96 13.87
N MET A 603 21.87 8.82 13.26
CA MET A 603 22.90 8.49 12.29
C MET A 603 24.26 8.90 12.82
N ARG A 604 25.27 8.05 12.64
CA ARG A 604 26.67 8.35 12.96
C ARG A 604 27.57 7.91 11.83
N LEU A 605 28.60 8.71 11.57
CA LEU A 605 29.75 8.38 10.75
C LEU A 605 31.00 8.55 11.61
N ASP A 606 31.72 7.46 11.81
CA ASP A 606 33.00 7.45 12.53
C ASP A 606 34.10 7.03 11.54
N VAL A 607 35.10 7.91 11.33
CA VAL A 607 36.23 7.67 10.45
C VAL A 607 37.52 7.60 11.27
N GLN A 608 38.28 6.54 11.08
CA GLN A 608 39.52 6.28 11.79
C GLN A 608 40.62 5.98 10.79
N THR A 609 41.81 6.60 11.00
CA THR A 609 43.01 6.34 10.21
C THR A 609 44.09 5.73 11.11
N ALA A 610 44.64 4.59 10.73
CA ALA A 610 45.70 3.92 11.47
C ALA A 610 46.76 3.35 10.51
N GLY A 611 47.90 4.04 10.37
CA GLY A 611 48.92 3.68 9.40
C GLY A 611 48.39 3.75 7.96
N ALA A 612 48.45 2.61 7.26
CA ALA A 612 47.99 2.47 5.88
C ALA A 612 46.52 2.02 5.78
N VAL A 613 45.73 2.13 6.86
CA VAL A 613 44.34 1.70 6.86
C VAL A 613 43.39 2.86 7.19
N VAL A 614 42.37 3.05 6.36
CA VAL A 614 41.23 3.92 6.66
C VAL A 614 40.03 3.03 6.99
N LYS A 615 39.39 3.27 8.13
CA LYS A 615 38.13 2.62 8.53
C LYS A 615 37.01 3.65 8.58
N VAL A 616 35.90 3.34 7.92
CA VAL A 616 34.65 4.11 7.95
C VAL A 616 33.56 3.25 8.55
N ILE A 617 32.93 3.73 9.62
CA ILE A 617 31.83 3.04 10.27
C ILE A 617 30.60 3.94 10.21
N PHE A 618 29.61 3.52 9.46
CA PHE A 618 28.31 4.16 9.39
C PHE A 618 27.30 3.36 10.20
N THR A 619 26.58 4.03 11.09
CA THR A 619 25.48 3.46 11.83
C THR A 619 24.23 4.31 11.69
N TYR A 620 23.12 3.64 11.43
CA TYR A 620 21.78 4.21 11.41
C TYR A 620 20.88 3.39 12.31
N ASN A 621 20.05 4.04 13.12
CA ASN A 621 19.04 3.36 13.93
C ASN A 621 17.79 4.23 14.00
N GLN A 622 16.67 3.70 13.52
CA GLN A 622 15.34 4.32 13.53
C GLN A 622 14.40 3.43 14.33
N LYS A 623 13.72 4.00 15.31
CA LYS A 623 12.78 3.26 16.16
C LYS A 623 11.32 3.50 15.81
N SER A 624 10.98 4.65 15.22
CA SER A 624 9.62 4.92 14.76
C SER A 624 9.41 4.41 13.34
N MET A 625 8.30 3.72 13.10
CA MET A 625 7.85 3.39 11.74
C MET A 625 7.13 4.57 11.06
N ASN A 626 6.67 5.55 11.84
CA ASN A 626 5.83 6.64 11.34
C ASN A 626 6.52 7.98 11.52
N GLY A 627 6.35 8.87 10.53
CA GLY A 627 6.70 10.27 10.59
C GLY A 627 5.47 11.13 10.32
N PHE A 628 5.27 12.17 11.15
CA PHE A 628 4.14 13.08 11.00
C PHE A 628 4.42 14.15 9.93
N MET A 629 3.35 14.69 9.35
CA MET A 629 3.47 15.74 8.32
C MET A 629 4.10 17.03 8.87
N GLU A 630 3.83 17.36 10.12
CA GLU A 630 4.39 18.52 10.81
C GLU A 630 5.90 18.44 10.94
N ASP A 631 6.45 17.24 11.00
CA ASP A 631 7.88 16.97 11.14
C ASP A 631 8.59 16.79 9.79
N TYR A 632 7.88 16.91 8.68
CA TYR A 632 8.40 16.57 7.36
C TYR A 632 9.68 17.33 7.01
N GLU A 633 9.75 18.63 7.28
CA GLU A 633 10.95 19.42 6.98
C GLU A 633 12.17 18.93 7.78
N THR A 634 11.97 18.55 9.05
CA THR A 634 13.03 17.97 9.90
C THR A 634 13.51 16.62 9.35
N ILE A 635 12.56 15.77 8.90
CA ILE A 635 12.86 14.47 8.30
C ILE A 635 13.60 14.66 6.97
N ARG A 636 13.16 15.60 6.13
CA ARG A 636 13.79 15.94 4.85
C ARG A 636 15.23 16.39 5.04
N GLN A 637 15.50 17.29 6.00
CA GLN A 637 16.85 17.75 6.33
C GLN A 637 17.71 16.60 6.88
N PHE A 638 17.17 15.75 7.73
CA PHE A 638 17.88 14.57 8.23
C PHE A 638 18.27 13.62 7.10
N TRP A 639 17.38 13.43 6.11
CA TRP A 639 17.65 12.61 4.92
C TRP A 639 18.73 13.23 4.02
N GLN A 640 18.78 14.57 3.93
CA GLN A 640 19.85 15.27 3.22
C GLN A 640 21.23 14.97 3.84
N TYR A 641 21.35 14.98 5.16
CA TYR A 641 22.60 14.59 5.83
C TYR A 641 23.00 13.14 5.54
N ILE A 642 22.04 12.23 5.42
CA ILE A 642 22.30 10.83 5.03
C ILE A 642 22.86 10.80 3.60
N ASN A 643 22.30 11.56 2.67
CA ASN A 643 22.78 11.65 1.29
C ASN A 643 24.18 12.25 1.23
N ASP A 644 24.45 13.33 1.98
CA ASP A 644 25.77 13.97 2.05
C ASP A 644 26.84 12.99 2.57
N VAL A 645 26.48 12.11 3.51
CA VAL A 645 27.37 11.04 3.99
C VAL A 645 27.67 10.02 2.88
N TYR A 646 26.68 9.59 2.11
CA TYR A 646 26.91 8.66 1.00
C TYR A 646 27.74 9.26 -0.14
N ASP A 647 27.69 10.59 -0.32
CA ASP A 647 28.45 11.31 -1.34
C ASP A 647 29.87 11.67 -0.88
N SER A 648 30.23 11.39 0.39
CA SER A 648 31.54 11.66 0.93
C SER A 648 32.60 10.71 0.37
N MET A 649 33.85 11.23 0.18
CA MET A 649 34.94 10.51 -0.46
C MET A 649 36.17 10.43 0.44
N ILE A 650 36.90 9.33 0.31
CA ILE A 650 38.30 9.21 0.73
C ILE A 650 39.14 9.65 -0.45
N VAL A 651 40.12 10.56 -0.23
CA VAL A 651 41.04 11.01 -1.27
C VAL A 651 42.44 10.52 -0.94
N LEU A 652 43.00 9.72 -1.85
CA LEU A 652 44.37 9.25 -1.80
C LEU A 652 45.25 10.09 -2.76
N LYS A 653 46.46 10.36 -2.37
CA LYS A 653 47.45 11.10 -3.18
C LYS A 653 48.68 10.23 -3.39
N LYS A 654 49.17 10.17 -4.62
CA LYS A 654 50.42 9.52 -4.98
C LYS A 654 51.57 10.30 -4.41
N ILE A 655 52.53 9.62 -3.71
CA ILE A 655 53.69 10.20 -3.08
C ILE A 655 54.82 10.38 -4.08
#